data_efe96907a82a328ec0f8ace6108b9443
#
_entry.id   efe96907a82a328ec0f8ace6108b9443
#
_cell.length_a   1.000
_cell.length_b   1.000
_cell.length_c   1.000
_cell.angle_alpha   90.00
_cell.angle_beta   90.00
_cell.angle_gamma   90.00
#
_symmetry.space_group_name_H-M   'P 1'
#
loop_
_entity.id
_entity.type
_entity.pdbx_description
1 polymer ?
#
loop_
_entity_poly.entity_id
_entity_poly.type
_entity_poly.pdbx_seq_one_letter_code
_entity_poly.pdbx_strand_id
1 'polypeptide(L)'
;MTNLSRRNALKNLGAIMALPLFMQTKLFSSENAKKGFKLITDGEVITGAHWGMLKLTIKNGKIIKSEPYEKILKIKNPFLELTGDLVYAKDRIKYPYVRKSYLQNPDDPKPELRGRDKWVRVSYEDAINLIAKELKKTRKKYGAEGVFAGSYGWKSSGNVQNSRILLHRFMNMTGGFVGVLGDYSTGASQFIMPHVMGTLEVYEQQTSWPVVLENSKVVVIWGANPIVTLRISWTVNDDLGLKYFEDLKKSGKKIIFIDPVKNETCQFLDAEWIAPNPNTDVAMMLGMMYELYNSKKYDKEFLENYCVGFDKFLPYLLGKNDETPKTPEWAEKISGVSAKTIKELAHTIFDNRTMIMSGWGMQRAHHGEQPHWALATLCAMTGQIGLPGGGFGLSYHYSGGGVPTAKGGVVGGITTGSTNSGGAEWLEVASKYSFPLARISDALLNPGKTIDHNGQKITYPKKIDFIYWVGGNPIVHHQDTNKFLKAWRLPRTIVVNEIYWTPTARLADIVMPATTSYERDDISMVGDYSNIAIVPMKQAVKPIGESRNDFEIFRDLAEKFGVKDKFDEGKSELEWIESFYDGAYKQVLSMNLIELNGVDMKPFKEFWQENKPVKFLSTMESESYIRHGDFREDPILNPLGTPSGLIEIYSETIEKMHYDDCKAHPMWFEPIEWLGMKNKPAEFHLVSSHPTDRLHSQLNNTSLREHLAIANREPVWINEDDAKAKGIKNGDLVRVFNARGQILAGAFVTKNIKKGVLKLSEGAWYDPLNSSEENTLCKNGSANVLTIDIPTSKLANGNIAHTALANIEKYSGEAPDLTIFKHPDPKA
;
A
#
# COMPACT_ATOMS: atom_id res chain seq x y z
N MET A 1 -46.59 -4.91 10.47
CA MET A 1 -45.89 -6.15 10.30
C MET A 1 -44.42 -5.81 10.23
N THR A 2 -43.61 -6.42 11.05
CA THR A 2 -42.36 -5.93 11.61
C THR A 2 -41.20 -5.86 10.61
N ASN A 3 -40.64 -4.67 10.46
CA ASN A 3 -39.37 -4.41 9.79
C ASN A 3 -38.19 -5.10 10.51
N LEU A 4 -37.68 -6.16 9.90
CA LEU A 4 -36.38 -6.72 10.27
C LEU A 4 -35.32 -6.11 9.35
N SER A 5 -34.59 -5.14 9.84
CA SER A 5 -33.49 -4.53 9.13
C SER A 5 -32.37 -5.56 8.88
N ARG A 6 -31.69 -5.48 7.74
CA ARG A 6 -30.50 -6.30 7.40
C ARG A 6 -29.42 -6.32 8.50
N ARG A 7 -29.42 -5.33 9.35
CA ARG A 7 -28.54 -5.26 10.55
C ARG A 7 -28.84 -6.38 11.57
N ASN A 8 -30.08 -6.90 11.62
CA ASN A 8 -30.46 -8.02 12.46
C ASN A 8 -30.20 -9.39 11.81
N ALA A 9 -30.19 -9.46 10.48
CA ALA A 9 -29.81 -10.69 9.77
C ALA A 9 -28.32 -11.02 9.94
N LEU A 10 -27.44 -10.03 9.93
CA LEU A 10 -26.01 -10.20 10.21
C LEU A 10 -25.72 -10.51 11.70
N LYS A 11 -26.54 -10.04 12.63
CA LYS A 11 -26.44 -10.42 14.05
C LYS A 11 -26.92 -11.85 14.31
N ASN A 12 -27.87 -12.38 13.55
CA ASN A 12 -28.39 -13.73 13.72
C ASN A 12 -27.55 -14.84 13.06
N LEU A 13 -26.66 -14.50 12.11
CA LEU A 13 -25.69 -15.46 11.57
C LEU A 13 -24.50 -15.72 12.50
N GLY A 14 -24.25 -14.82 13.47
CA GLY A 14 -23.23 -14.99 14.51
C GLY A 14 -23.64 -15.82 15.72
N ALA A 15 -24.94 -16.17 15.86
CA ALA A 15 -25.50 -16.76 17.08
C ALA A 15 -25.85 -18.27 16.97
N ILE A 16 -25.54 -18.95 15.87
CA ILE A 16 -25.92 -20.39 15.68
C ILE A 16 -24.71 -21.33 15.77
N MET A 17 -23.52 -20.87 16.17
CA MET A 17 -22.40 -21.78 16.42
C MET A 17 -21.83 -21.68 17.83
N ALA A 18 -22.67 -21.94 18.83
CA ALA A 18 -22.20 -22.22 20.18
C ALA A 18 -23.05 -23.33 20.82
N LEU A 19 -22.82 -24.56 20.41
CA LEU A 19 -23.19 -25.74 21.17
C LEU A 19 -21.99 -26.68 21.24
N PRO A 20 -21.53 -27.08 22.42
CA PRO A 20 -20.39 -27.95 22.55
C PRO A 20 -20.76 -29.38 22.23
N LEU A 21 -20.34 -29.92 21.12
CA LEU A 21 -20.29 -31.37 20.94
C LEU A 21 -18.97 -31.88 21.52
N PHE A 22 -18.99 -32.23 22.81
CA PHE A 22 -18.07 -33.20 23.35
C PHE A 22 -18.42 -34.59 22.78
N MET A 23 -17.69 -34.99 21.76
CA MET A 23 -17.52 -36.39 21.44
C MET A 23 -16.04 -36.71 21.30
N GLN A 24 -15.62 -37.61 22.11
CA GLN A 24 -14.30 -38.19 22.21
C GLN A 24 -13.73 -38.52 20.81
N THR A 25 -12.77 -37.78 20.35
CA THR A 25 -11.78 -38.26 19.40
C THR A 25 -10.56 -38.68 20.19
N LYS A 26 -10.31 -39.97 20.16
CA LYS A 26 -9.07 -40.56 20.69
C LYS A 26 -7.87 -39.82 20.14
N LEU A 27 -6.98 -39.50 21.07
CA LEU A 27 -5.62 -39.09 20.76
C LEU A 27 -5.03 -39.94 19.64
N PHE A 28 -4.93 -39.38 18.45
CA PHE A 28 -3.88 -39.79 17.52
C PHE A 28 -2.62 -39.09 17.96
N SER A 29 -1.70 -39.88 18.45
CA SER A 29 -0.45 -39.42 19.03
C SER A 29 0.34 -38.56 18.09
N SER A 30 1.02 -37.56 18.66
CA SER A 30 1.94 -36.59 18.09
C SER A 30 3.10 -37.16 17.24
N GLU A 31 3.19 -38.46 17.05
CA GLU A 31 4.21 -39.09 16.21
C GLU A 31 3.88 -39.05 14.69
N ASN A 32 2.60 -38.89 14.30
CA ASN A 32 2.24 -38.81 12.89
C ASN A 32 2.33 -37.37 12.32
N ALA A 33 2.28 -36.33 13.16
CA ALA A 33 2.49 -34.95 12.75
C ALA A 33 3.97 -34.63 12.42
N LYS A 34 4.90 -35.45 12.90
CA LYS A 34 6.35 -35.33 12.59
C LYS A 34 6.76 -35.95 11.25
N LYS A 35 5.87 -36.62 10.54
CA LYS A 35 6.11 -37.00 9.14
C LYS A 35 5.70 -35.84 8.23
N GLY A 36 6.46 -34.72 8.32
CA GLY A 36 6.36 -33.62 7.37
C GLY A 36 6.43 -34.13 5.93
N PHE A 37 5.64 -33.55 5.03
CA PHE A 37 5.75 -33.84 3.61
C PHE A 37 7.20 -33.62 3.18
N LYS A 38 7.79 -34.62 2.53
CA LYS A 38 9.20 -34.57 2.12
C LYS A 38 9.42 -33.42 1.12
N LEU A 39 10.36 -32.53 1.45
CA LEU A 39 10.79 -31.46 0.56
C LEU A 39 11.20 -32.06 -0.80
N ILE A 40 10.69 -31.48 -1.88
CA ILE A 40 11.03 -31.86 -3.25
C ILE A 40 12.47 -31.42 -3.53
N THR A 41 13.33 -32.35 -3.84
CA THR A 41 14.74 -32.06 -4.23
C THR A 41 14.91 -31.90 -5.73
N ASP A 42 14.06 -32.58 -6.52
CA ASP A 42 14.02 -32.51 -7.97
C ASP A 42 12.58 -32.59 -8.43
N GLY A 43 12.15 -31.67 -9.31
CA GLY A 43 10.78 -31.61 -9.80
C GLY A 43 10.21 -30.22 -9.86
N GLU A 44 8.89 -30.12 -9.90
CA GLU A 44 8.16 -28.85 -9.96
C GLU A 44 7.39 -28.59 -8.66
N VAL A 45 7.33 -27.33 -8.25
CA VAL A 45 6.55 -26.85 -7.10
C VAL A 45 5.69 -25.66 -7.55
N ILE A 46 4.41 -25.70 -7.22
CA ILE A 46 3.49 -24.58 -7.38
C ILE A 46 3.48 -23.75 -6.07
N THR A 47 3.56 -22.45 -6.21
CA THR A 47 3.52 -21.51 -5.08
C THR A 47 2.92 -20.17 -5.52
N GLY A 48 2.79 -19.23 -4.59
CA GLY A 48 2.29 -17.88 -4.85
C GLY A 48 3.20 -16.79 -4.31
N ALA A 49 3.12 -15.63 -4.94
CA ALA A 49 3.76 -14.40 -4.50
C ALA A 49 2.83 -13.22 -4.81
N HIS A 50 3.13 -12.02 -4.28
CA HIS A 50 2.37 -10.82 -4.62
C HIS A 50 2.26 -10.54 -6.13
N TRP A 51 3.20 -11.05 -6.92
CA TRP A 51 3.27 -10.88 -8.37
C TRP A 51 2.66 -12.01 -9.18
N GLY A 52 2.10 -13.05 -8.54
CA GLY A 52 1.32 -14.08 -9.22
C GLY A 52 1.56 -15.49 -8.72
N MET A 53 0.82 -16.44 -9.32
CA MET A 53 1.05 -17.86 -9.14
C MET A 53 2.28 -18.29 -9.95
N LEU A 54 3.16 -19.06 -9.31
CA LEU A 54 4.45 -19.47 -9.84
C LEU A 54 4.55 -20.99 -9.95
N LYS A 55 5.18 -21.43 -11.03
CA LYS A 55 5.74 -22.77 -11.17
C LYS A 55 7.25 -22.69 -11.05
N LEU A 56 7.81 -23.33 -10.04
CA LEU A 56 9.23 -23.38 -9.75
C LEU A 56 9.79 -24.73 -10.16
N THR A 57 10.89 -24.75 -10.91
CA THR A 57 11.66 -25.97 -11.19
C THR A 57 12.80 -26.08 -10.19
N ILE A 58 12.79 -27.19 -9.45
CA ILE A 58 13.80 -27.49 -8.43
C ILE A 58 14.75 -28.55 -8.98
N LYS A 59 16.04 -28.35 -8.82
CA LYS A 59 17.10 -29.33 -9.14
C LYS A 59 18.17 -29.31 -8.05
N ASN A 60 18.50 -30.50 -7.53
CA ASN A 60 19.43 -30.65 -6.40
C ASN A 60 19.09 -29.72 -5.21
N GLY A 61 17.80 -29.58 -4.89
CA GLY A 61 17.32 -28.74 -3.80
C GLY A 61 17.47 -27.22 -4.01
N LYS A 62 17.68 -26.77 -5.26
CA LYS A 62 17.79 -25.36 -5.64
C LYS A 62 16.74 -24.98 -6.68
N ILE A 63 16.19 -23.80 -6.58
CA ILE A 63 15.36 -23.20 -7.63
C ILE A 63 16.27 -22.83 -8.80
N ILE A 64 16.00 -23.44 -9.98
CA ILE A 64 16.74 -23.17 -11.20
C ILE A 64 15.90 -22.43 -12.25
N LYS A 65 14.57 -22.38 -12.07
CA LYS A 65 13.66 -21.66 -12.96
C LYS A 65 12.42 -21.24 -12.18
N SER A 66 11.90 -20.07 -12.51
CA SER A 66 10.64 -19.51 -12.03
C SER A 66 9.87 -18.98 -13.24
N GLU A 67 8.61 -19.39 -13.36
CA GLU A 67 7.74 -18.97 -14.46
C GLU A 67 6.29 -18.85 -13.98
N PRO A 68 5.42 -18.10 -14.69
CA PRO A 68 4.01 -18.03 -14.34
C PRO A 68 3.36 -19.42 -14.42
N TYR A 69 2.49 -19.75 -13.46
CA TYR A 69 1.72 -20.99 -13.49
C TYR A 69 0.83 -21.07 -14.75
N GLU A 70 0.22 -19.95 -15.11
CA GLU A 70 -0.57 -19.77 -16.33
C GLU A 70 -0.17 -18.48 -17.06
N LYS A 71 -0.18 -18.52 -18.39
CA LYS A 71 0.11 -17.37 -19.25
C LYS A 71 -1.18 -16.82 -19.83
N ILE A 72 -1.85 -15.93 -19.11
CA ILE A 72 -3.07 -15.29 -19.58
C ILE A 72 -2.84 -13.92 -20.22
N LEU A 73 -1.68 -13.30 -19.98
CA LEU A 73 -1.31 -11.96 -20.45
C LEU A 73 -0.41 -11.97 -21.67
N LYS A 74 -0.56 -10.92 -22.49
CA LYS A 74 0.46 -10.50 -23.48
C LYS A 74 1.49 -9.57 -22.85
N ILE A 75 1.06 -8.75 -21.88
CA ILE A 75 1.95 -7.90 -21.07
C ILE A 75 2.81 -8.80 -20.19
N LYS A 76 4.15 -8.63 -20.30
CA LYS A 76 5.09 -9.40 -19.45
C LYS A 76 5.12 -8.81 -18.03
N ASN A 77 4.93 -9.68 -17.02
CA ASN A 77 5.24 -9.37 -15.63
C ASN A 77 6.64 -9.88 -15.29
N PRO A 78 7.67 -9.00 -15.23
CA PRO A 78 9.06 -9.44 -15.06
C PRO A 78 9.34 -10.00 -13.66
N PHE A 79 8.48 -9.73 -12.67
CA PHE A 79 8.68 -10.18 -11.29
C PHE A 79 8.56 -11.70 -11.14
N LEU A 80 7.83 -12.36 -12.04
CA LEU A 80 7.65 -13.81 -12.03
C LEU A 80 8.94 -14.60 -12.24
N GLU A 81 9.97 -13.99 -12.80
CA GLU A 81 11.26 -14.62 -13.09
C GLU A 81 12.32 -14.40 -11.99
N LEU A 82 12.05 -13.58 -10.97
CA LEU A 82 13.03 -13.11 -9.98
C LEU A 82 13.23 -14.02 -8.75
N THR A 83 12.53 -15.16 -8.65
CA THR A 83 12.56 -16.01 -7.44
C THR A 83 13.98 -16.42 -7.05
N GLY A 84 14.82 -16.76 -8.04
CA GLY A 84 16.21 -17.11 -7.80
C GLY A 84 17.03 -15.95 -7.23
N ASP A 85 16.84 -14.75 -7.76
CA ASP A 85 17.51 -13.54 -7.28
C ASP A 85 17.15 -13.24 -5.81
N LEU A 86 15.90 -13.49 -5.43
CA LEU A 86 15.42 -13.25 -4.07
C LEU A 86 15.97 -14.26 -3.07
N VAL A 87 15.89 -15.56 -3.39
CA VAL A 87 16.32 -16.63 -2.47
C VAL A 87 17.84 -16.60 -2.28
N TYR A 88 18.59 -16.38 -3.37
CA TYR A 88 20.06 -16.47 -3.37
C TYR A 88 20.77 -15.11 -3.39
N ALA A 89 20.07 -14.04 -3.04
CA ALA A 89 20.65 -12.69 -2.96
C ALA A 89 21.92 -12.66 -2.07
N LYS A 90 22.92 -11.90 -2.49
CA LYS A 90 24.21 -11.79 -1.79
C LYS A 90 24.08 -11.08 -0.44
N ASP A 91 23.08 -10.21 -0.29
CA ASP A 91 22.76 -9.42 0.88
C ASP A 91 21.73 -10.10 1.82
N ARG A 92 21.48 -11.43 1.66
CA ARG A 92 20.64 -12.21 2.58
C ARG A 92 21.20 -12.17 4.01
N ILE A 93 20.31 -11.89 4.97
CA ILE A 93 20.60 -12.09 6.38
C ILE A 93 20.47 -13.58 6.69
N LYS A 94 21.56 -14.22 7.07
CA LYS A 94 21.64 -15.69 7.26
C LYS A 94 21.65 -16.10 8.71
N TYR A 95 22.00 -15.19 9.60
CA TYR A 95 22.20 -15.45 11.02
C TYR A 95 21.63 -14.29 11.83
N PRO A 96 21.34 -14.46 13.13
CA PRO A 96 21.04 -13.36 14.02
C PRO A 96 22.26 -12.47 14.24
N TYR A 97 22.08 -11.16 14.19
CA TYR A 97 23.13 -10.19 14.42
C TYR A 97 22.70 -9.15 15.45
N VAL A 98 23.66 -8.76 16.29
CA VAL A 98 23.52 -7.67 17.25
C VAL A 98 24.59 -6.63 16.98
N ARG A 99 24.24 -5.36 16.98
CA ARG A 99 25.16 -4.25 16.85
C ARG A 99 26.15 -4.26 18.03
N LYS A 100 27.45 -4.10 17.76
CA LYS A 100 28.52 -4.30 18.75
C LYS A 100 28.35 -3.44 20.00
N SER A 101 28.13 -2.13 19.86
CA SER A 101 27.94 -1.22 20.98
C SER A 101 26.71 -1.58 21.80
N TYR A 102 25.62 -2.02 21.14
CA TYR A 102 24.41 -2.49 21.81
C TYR A 102 24.67 -3.76 22.62
N LEU A 103 25.37 -4.74 22.05
CA LEU A 103 25.70 -5.99 22.71
C LEU A 103 26.59 -5.76 23.95
N GLN A 104 27.52 -4.80 23.85
CA GLN A 104 28.41 -4.45 24.98
C GLN A 104 27.67 -3.80 26.15
N ASN A 105 26.72 -2.90 25.87
CA ASN A 105 25.93 -2.20 26.89
C ASN A 105 24.54 -1.81 26.38
N PRO A 106 23.51 -2.67 26.52
CA PRO A 106 22.14 -2.34 26.10
C PRO A 106 21.51 -1.16 26.88
N ASP A 107 22.08 -0.72 28.00
CA ASP A 107 21.61 0.43 28.77
C ASP A 107 22.14 1.76 28.26
N ASP A 108 23.32 1.76 27.62
CA ASP A 108 23.91 2.88 26.89
C ASP A 108 24.34 2.40 25.50
N PRO A 109 23.35 2.14 24.59
CA PRO A 109 23.58 1.41 23.34
C PRO A 109 24.25 2.22 22.24
N LYS A 110 24.52 3.51 22.45
CA LYS A 110 25.09 4.43 21.44
C LYS A 110 24.26 4.46 20.15
N PRO A 111 23.00 4.94 20.20
CA PRO A 111 22.11 4.93 19.03
C PRO A 111 22.65 5.75 17.85
N GLU A 112 23.51 6.73 18.10
CA GLU A 112 24.20 7.53 17.09
C GLU A 112 25.13 6.71 16.19
N LEU A 113 25.50 5.51 16.62
CA LEU A 113 26.35 4.59 15.86
C LEU A 113 25.53 3.66 14.92
N ARG A 114 24.18 3.71 14.96
CA ARG A 114 23.35 2.95 14.02
C ARG A 114 23.72 3.33 12.57
N GLY A 115 23.93 2.30 11.74
CA GLY A 115 24.35 2.44 10.34
C GLY A 115 25.87 2.50 10.14
N ARG A 116 26.69 2.55 11.19
CA ARG A 116 28.17 2.60 11.07
C ARG A 116 28.91 1.73 12.09
N ASP A 117 28.19 1.14 13.03
CA ASP A 117 28.77 0.20 13.99
C ASP A 117 29.01 -1.18 13.35
N LYS A 118 29.86 -2.00 13.98
CA LYS A 118 30.08 -3.38 13.57
C LYS A 118 28.92 -4.27 14.00
N TRP A 119 28.71 -5.32 13.25
CA TRP A 119 27.74 -6.36 13.55
C TRP A 119 28.43 -7.58 14.17
N VAL A 120 27.83 -8.16 15.18
CA VAL A 120 28.31 -9.38 15.86
C VAL A 120 27.27 -10.47 15.64
N ARG A 121 27.65 -11.56 15.01
CA ARG A 121 26.82 -12.76 14.95
C ARG A 121 26.66 -13.34 16.35
N VAL A 122 25.43 -13.67 16.70
CA VAL A 122 25.10 -14.34 17.99
C VAL A 122 24.31 -15.61 17.69
N SER A 123 24.15 -16.48 18.70
CA SER A 123 23.26 -17.63 18.54
C SER A 123 21.80 -17.17 18.43
N TYR A 124 20.96 -17.98 17.81
CA TYR A 124 19.51 -17.68 17.72
C TYR A 124 18.91 -17.56 19.13
N GLU A 125 19.28 -18.46 20.04
CA GLU A 125 18.78 -18.46 21.40
C GLU A 125 19.22 -17.19 22.18
N ASP A 126 20.46 -16.74 22.02
CA ASP A 126 20.93 -15.50 22.64
C ASP A 126 20.18 -14.29 22.15
N ALA A 127 19.88 -14.23 20.84
CA ALA A 127 19.10 -13.14 20.24
C ALA A 127 17.67 -13.11 20.80
N ILE A 128 16.97 -14.25 20.85
CA ILE A 128 15.62 -14.39 21.43
C ILE A 128 15.63 -13.98 22.92
N ASN A 129 16.62 -14.45 23.70
CA ASN A 129 16.73 -14.09 25.11
C ASN A 129 16.98 -12.59 25.32
N LEU A 130 17.83 -11.98 24.48
CA LEU A 130 18.11 -10.54 24.50
C LEU A 130 16.86 -9.72 24.18
N ILE A 131 16.15 -10.06 23.10
CA ILE A 131 14.90 -9.39 22.73
C ILE A 131 13.87 -9.47 23.87
N ALA A 132 13.63 -10.67 24.40
CA ALA A 132 12.69 -10.88 25.50
C ALA A 132 13.06 -10.08 26.74
N LYS A 133 14.34 -10.07 27.13
CA LYS A 133 14.88 -9.31 28.27
C LYS A 133 14.63 -7.80 28.10
N GLU A 134 15.00 -7.23 26.96
CA GLU A 134 14.92 -5.79 26.74
C GLU A 134 13.46 -5.32 26.58
N LEU A 135 12.59 -6.15 25.98
CA LEU A 135 11.15 -5.88 25.91
C LEU A 135 10.50 -5.90 27.30
N LYS A 136 10.80 -6.91 28.15
CA LYS A 136 10.33 -6.96 29.54
C LYS A 136 10.80 -5.73 30.34
N LYS A 137 12.05 -5.33 30.16
CA LYS A 137 12.66 -4.15 30.81
C LYS A 137 11.92 -2.86 30.41
N THR A 138 11.68 -2.66 29.12
CA THR A 138 10.96 -1.48 28.62
C THR A 138 9.53 -1.45 29.17
N ARG A 139 8.80 -2.58 29.13
CA ARG A 139 7.44 -2.66 29.67
C ARG A 139 7.37 -2.42 31.17
N LYS A 140 8.35 -2.93 31.94
CA LYS A 140 8.42 -2.66 33.38
C LYS A 140 8.56 -1.16 33.67
N LYS A 141 9.28 -0.42 32.82
CA LYS A 141 9.56 1.00 33.03
C LYS A 141 8.48 1.92 32.47
N TYR A 142 7.93 1.60 31.31
CA TYR A 142 7.08 2.51 30.53
C TYR A 142 5.71 1.89 30.14
N GLY A 143 5.43 0.66 30.48
CA GLY A 143 4.22 -0.04 30.05
C GLY A 143 4.16 -0.27 28.54
N ALA A 144 2.95 -0.42 28.01
CA ALA A 144 2.69 -0.56 26.56
C ALA A 144 3.11 0.69 25.77
N GLU A 145 3.00 1.87 26.37
CA GLU A 145 3.35 3.16 25.76
C GLU A 145 4.84 3.25 25.36
N GLY A 146 5.71 2.49 26.06
CA GLY A 146 7.13 2.42 25.74
C GLY A 146 7.50 1.57 24.53
N VAL A 147 6.56 0.79 23.97
CA VAL A 147 6.81 -0.21 22.94
C VAL A 147 6.05 0.14 21.66
N PHE A 148 6.75 0.48 20.60
CA PHE A 148 6.16 0.71 19.29
C PHE A 148 6.28 -0.56 18.42
N ALA A 149 5.15 -1.06 17.97
CA ALA A 149 5.02 -2.19 17.06
C ALA A 149 4.05 -1.91 15.91
N GLY A 150 3.91 -0.63 15.54
CA GLY A 150 3.10 -0.17 14.42
C GLY A 150 3.75 -0.46 13.07
N SER A 151 4.44 -1.58 12.94
CA SER A 151 5.08 -2.03 11.71
C SER A 151 4.12 -1.96 10.55
N TYR A 152 4.52 -1.28 9.49
CA TYR A 152 3.73 -1.11 8.28
C TYR A 152 4.60 -1.37 7.04
N GLY A 153 4.05 -2.15 6.14
CA GLY A 153 4.66 -2.52 4.87
C GLY A 153 3.91 -3.73 4.29
N TRP A 154 4.27 -4.12 3.10
CA TRP A 154 3.71 -5.33 2.50
C TRP A 154 4.26 -6.56 3.22
N LYS A 155 3.36 -7.42 3.66
CA LYS A 155 3.63 -8.74 4.27
C LYS A 155 3.98 -9.75 3.17
N SER A 156 4.20 -11.03 3.50
CA SER A 156 4.12 -12.10 2.51
C SER A 156 2.65 -12.31 2.09
N SER A 157 2.43 -12.87 0.91
CA SER A 157 1.09 -13.15 0.40
C SER A 157 0.35 -14.26 1.12
N GLY A 158 1.03 -15.05 1.98
CA GLY A 158 0.45 -16.17 2.71
C GLY A 158 -0.38 -15.77 3.94
N ASN A 159 -1.22 -16.68 4.42
CA ASN A 159 -2.19 -16.43 5.47
C ASN A 159 -1.71 -16.82 6.88
N VAL A 160 -0.71 -17.73 7.01
CA VAL A 160 -0.05 -18.02 8.29
C VAL A 160 1.07 -17.03 8.55
N GLN A 161 1.92 -16.79 7.56
CA GLN A 161 3.14 -15.98 7.69
C GLN A 161 2.90 -14.49 7.43
N ASN A 162 1.83 -13.94 8.00
CA ASN A 162 1.59 -12.51 8.00
C ASN A 162 2.40 -11.84 9.12
N SER A 163 3.59 -11.35 8.79
CA SER A 163 4.57 -10.84 9.77
C SER A 163 3.99 -9.80 10.72
N ARG A 164 3.22 -8.82 10.22
CA ARG A 164 2.61 -7.77 11.04
C ARG A 164 1.54 -8.34 11.99
N ILE A 165 0.69 -9.24 11.51
CA ILE A 165 -0.34 -9.86 12.36
C ILE A 165 0.30 -10.73 13.44
N LEU A 166 1.35 -11.48 13.12
CA LEU A 166 2.09 -12.27 14.07
C LEU A 166 2.77 -11.42 15.14
N LEU A 167 3.38 -10.29 14.76
CA LEU A 167 3.91 -9.30 15.70
C LEU A 167 2.82 -8.77 16.63
N HIS A 168 1.69 -8.33 16.07
CA HIS A 168 0.58 -7.79 16.87
C HIS A 168 -0.03 -8.87 17.77
N ARG A 169 -0.17 -10.12 17.28
CA ARG A 169 -0.60 -11.26 18.09
C ARG A 169 0.32 -11.46 19.33
N PHE A 170 1.62 -11.49 19.10
CA PHE A 170 2.59 -11.59 20.17
C PHE A 170 2.52 -10.41 21.15
N MET A 171 2.46 -9.18 20.63
CA MET A 171 2.41 -7.97 21.45
C MET A 171 1.14 -7.86 22.29
N ASN A 172 -0.03 -8.25 21.75
CA ASN A 172 -1.30 -8.27 22.47
C ASN A 172 -1.26 -9.25 23.66
N MET A 173 -0.69 -10.43 23.44
CA MET A 173 -0.59 -11.48 24.48
C MET A 173 0.46 -11.17 25.56
N THR A 174 1.34 -10.21 25.32
CA THR A 174 2.47 -9.92 26.18
C THR A 174 2.48 -8.53 26.80
N GLY A 175 1.37 -7.77 26.73
CA GLY A 175 1.20 -6.52 27.47
C GLY A 175 0.95 -5.27 26.63
N GLY A 176 0.60 -5.42 25.34
CA GLY A 176 0.20 -4.32 24.49
C GLY A 176 1.38 -3.55 23.86
N PHE A 177 1.03 -2.55 23.05
CA PHE A 177 1.98 -1.76 22.26
C PHE A 177 1.36 -0.46 21.73
N VAL A 178 2.20 0.44 21.22
CA VAL A 178 1.80 1.60 20.43
C VAL A 178 1.67 1.16 18.97
N GLY A 179 0.49 1.36 18.40
CA GLY A 179 0.16 1.06 17.01
C GLY A 179 0.13 2.30 16.13
N VAL A 180 -0.43 2.16 14.92
CA VAL A 180 -0.63 3.24 13.96
C VAL A 180 -2.05 3.28 13.44
N LEU A 181 -2.49 4.47 12.99
CA LEU A 181 -3.76 4.72 12.31
C LEU A 181 -3.49 5.01 10.84
N GLY A 182 -4.36 4.50 9.97
CA GLY A 182 -4.24 4.69 8.55
C GLY A 182 -3.03 3.99 7.91
N ASP A 183 -2.68 4.44 6.73
CA ASP A 183 -1.59 3.88 5.92
C ASP A 183 -0.88 4.96 5.09
N TYR A 184 0.21 4.59 4.39
CA TYR A 184 0.87 5.49 3.43
C TYR A 184 0.15 5.54 2.08
N SER A 185 -0.61 4.51 1.73
CA SER A 185 -1.20 4.33 0.41
C SER A 185 -2.35 5.29 0.18
N THR A 186 -3.26 5.39 1.15
CA THR A 186 -4.55 6.10 1.06
C THR A 186 -4.80 7.02 2.26
N GLY A 187 -3.74 7.44 2.94
CA GLY A 187 -3.80 8.12 4.24
C GLY A 187 -4.70 9.35 4.33
N ALA A 188 -5.02 10.02 3.23
CA ALA A 188 -6.00 11.09 3.20
C ALA A 188 -7.41 10.57 2.83
N SER A 189 -7.52 9.79 1.78
CA SER A 189 -8.82 9.37 1.25
C SER A 189 -9.60 8.44 2.17
N GLN A 190 -8.91 7.56 2.91
CA GLN A 190 -9.60 6.70 3.87
C GLN A 190 -10.24 7.45 5.06
N PHE A 191 -9.86 8.72 5.27
CA PHE A 191 -10.49 9.58 6.29
C PHE A 191 -11.53 10.52 5.70
N ILE A 192 -11.34 11.03 4.47
CA ILE A 192 -12.31 11.94 3.85
C ILE A 192 -13.49 11.21 3.22
N MET A 193 -13.27 10.07 2.52
CA MET A 193 -14.35 9.41 1.77
C MET A 193 -15.48 8.89 2.65
N PRO A 194 -15.28 8.41 3.89
CA PRO A 194 -16.38 8.12 4.80
C PRO A 194 -17.32 9.31 5.09
N HIS A 195 -16.80 10.55 5.08
CA HIS A 195 -17.61 11.76 5.25
C HIS A 195 -18.34 12.16 3.95
N VAL A 196 -17.90 11.65 2.79
CA VAL A 196 -18.45 12.03 1.48
C VAL A 196 -19.38 10.95 0.93
N MET A 197 -18.96 9.68 1.00
CA MET A 197 -19.63 8.52 0.41
C MET A 197 -20.05 7.46 1.45
N GLY A 198 -19.70 7.66 2.73
CA GLY A 198 -20.04 6.74 3.81
C GLY A 198 -19.22 5.46 3.88
N THR A 199 -18.24 5.27 2.99
CA THR A 199 -17.31 4.13 2.95
C THR A 199 -15.90 4.61 2.61
N LEU A 200 -14.90 3.73 2.75
CA LEU A 200 -13.51 4.06 2.43
C LEU A 200 -13.30 4.35 0.92
N GLU A 201 -14.15 3.85 0.04
CA GLU A 201 -14.12 3.90 -1.44
C GLU A 201 -12.82 3.34 -2.05
N VAL A 202 -11.67 3.69 -1.49
CA VAL A 202 -10.34 3.27 -1.98
C VAL A 202 -10.05 1.77 -1.87
N TYR A 203 -10.82 1.04 -1.05
CA TYR A 203 -10.68 -0.41 -0.87
C TYR A 203 -11.97 -1.18 -1.18
N GLU A 204 -12.99 -0.50 -1.69
CA GLU A 204 -14.24 -1.14 -2.08
C GLU A 204 -14.15 -1.76 -3.48
N GLN A 205 -14.99 -2.78 -3.75
CA GLN A 205 -15.12 -3.32 -5.10
C GLN A 205 -15.67 -2.23 -6.05
N GLN A 206 -15.08 -2.14 -7.21
CA GLN A 206 -15.46 -1.17 -8.24
C GLN A 206 -16.54 -1.74 -9.17
N THR A 207 -17.21 -0.88 -9.94
CA THR A 207 -18.09 -1.33 -11.05
C THR A 207 -17.31 -2.33 -11.92
N SER A 208 -17.92 -3.47 -12.23
CA SER A 208 -17.21 -4.57 -12.88
C SER A 208 -16.70 -4.18 -14.27
N TRP A 209 -15.55 -4.73 -14.64
CA TRP A 209 -14.95 -4.49 -15.95
C TRP A 209 -15.85 -4.85 -17.13
N PRO A 210 -16.61 -6.00 -17.11
CA PRO A 210 -17.62 -6.27 -18.14
C PRO A 210 -18.58 -5.11 -18.34
N VAL A 211 -19.14 -4.54 -17.24
CA VAL A 211 -20.07 -3.40 -17.31
C VAL A 211 -19.39 -2.15 -17.89
N VAL A 212 -18.16 -1.87 -17.47
CA VAL A 212 -17.37 -0.74 -18.02
C VAL A 212 -17.10 -0.91 -19.51
N LEU A 213 -16.66 -2.11 -19.91
CA LEU A 213 -16.35 -2.41 -21.32
C LEU A 213 -17.58 -2.39 -22.22
N GLU A 214 -18.74 -2.76 -21.71
CA GLU A 214 -19.99 -2.71 -22.46
C GLU A 214 -20.56 -1.29 -22.57
N ASN A 215 -20.61 -0.54 -21.46
CA ASN A 215 -21.45 0.65 -21.35
C ASN A 215 -20.70 1.98 -21.47
N SER A 216 -19.42 2.08 -21.05
CA SER A 216 -18.69 3.35 -21.15
C SER A 216 -18.39 3.71 -22.60
N LYS A 217 -18.48 4.99 -22.93
CA LYS A 217 -18.01 5.57 -24.21
C LYS A 217 -16.63 6.20 -24.04
N VAL A 218 -16.40 6.78 -22.88
CA VAL A 218 -15.15 7.44 -22.51
C VAL A 218 -14.63 6.81 -21.21
N VAL A 219 -13.32 6.59 -21.16
CA VAL A 219 -12.61 6.21 -19.94
C VAL A 219 -11.55 7.26 -19.66
N VAL A 220 -11.61 7.89 -18.49
CA VAL A 220 -10.61 8.85 -18.03
C VAL A 220 -9.74 8.15 -16.97
N ILE A 221 -8.43 8.09 -17.18
CA ILE A 221 -7.48 7.59 -16.19
C ILE A 221 -6.75 8.81 -15.62
N TRP A 222 -6.90 9.05 -14.31
CA TRP A 222 -6.39 10.25 -13.65
C TRP A 222 -5.40 9.91 -12.55
N GLY A 223 -4.13 10.28 -12.72
CA GLY A 223 -3.08 10.11 -11.72
C GLY A 223 -2.78 8.66 -11.34
N ALA A 224 -2.81 7.73 -12.30
CA ALA A 224 -2.59 6.29 -12.08
C ALA A 224 -1.65 5.67 -13.11
N ASN A 225 -1.03 4.52 -12.75
CA ASN A 225 -0.22 3.73 -13.68
C ASN A 225 -0.55 2.23 -13.59
N PRO A 226 -1.79 1.82 -13.97
CA PRO A 226 -2.26 0.43 -13.82
C PRO A 226 -1.35 -0.61 -14.44
N ILE A 227 -0.72 -0.35 -15.59
CA ILE A 227 0.20 -1.30 -16.26
C ILE A 227 1.42 -1.65 -15.39
N VAL A 228 1.75 -0.80 -14.44
CA VAL A 228 2.82 -1.05 -13.46
C VAL A 228 2.26 -1.60 -12.15
N THR A 229 1.23 -0.95 -11.60
CA THR A 229 0.76 -1.26 -10.26
C THR A 229 -0.04 -2.56 -10.18
N LEU A 230 -0.67 -3.01 -11.28
CA LEU A 230 -1.40 -4.28 -11.34
C LEU A 230 -0.50 -5.51 -11.60
N ARG A 231 0.82 -5.34 -11.65
CA ARG A 231 1.77 -6.48 -11.64
C ARG A 231 1.85 -7.17 -10.29
N ILE A 232 1.25 -6.57 -9.28
CA ILE A 232 1.25 -7.03 -7.90
C ILE A 232 -0.17 -6.94 -7.30
N SER A 233 -0.44 -7.75 -6.29
CA SER A 233 -1.66 -7.74 -5.50
C SER A 233 -1.32 -7.91 -4.02
N TRP A 234 -2.23 -7.53 -3.13
CA TRP A 234 -2.04 -7.71 -1.67
C TRP A 234 -1.97 -9.19 -1.27
N THR A 235 -2.72 -10.05 -1.95
CA THR A 235 -2.60 -11.51 -1.90
C THR A 235 -1.73 -12.01 -3.07
N VAL A 236 -2.02 -13.16 -3.63
CA VAL A 236 -1.39 -13.63 -4.87
C VAL A 236 -2.09 -12.98 -6.07
N ASN A 237 -1.35 -12.34 -6.96
CA ASN A 237 -1.91 -11.67 -8.14
C ASN A 237 -2.55 -12.68 -9.09
N ASP A 238 -3.71 -12.31 -9.64
CA ASP A 238 -4.47 -13.10 -10.62
C ASP A 238 -4.22 -12.69 -12.09
N ASP A 239 -3.51 -11.58 -12.29
CA ASP A 239 -3.25 -10.94 -13.58
C ASP A 239 -4.52 -10.44 -14.34
N LEU A 240 -5.72 -10.63 -13.80
CA LEU A 240 -6.98 -10.29 -14.48
C LEU A 240 -7.16 -8.78 -14.63
N GLY A 241 -6.70 -7.98 -13.67
CA GLY A 241 -6.71 -6.53 -13.80
C GLY A 241 -5.95 -6.06 -15.03
N LEU A 242 -4.74 -6.57 -15.26
CA LEU A 242 -3.94 -6.28 -16.47
C LEU A 242 -4.63 -6.78 -17.74
N LYS A 243 -5.27 -7.95 -17.67
CA LYS A 243 -6.03 -8.50 -18.79
C LYS A 243 -7.16 -7.58 -19.23
N TYR A 244 -7.88 -6.97 -18.30
CA TYR A 244 -8.93 -6.00 -18.62
C TYR A 244 -8.39 -4.70 -19.22
N PHE A 245 -7.19 -4.25 -18.85
CA PHE A 245 -6.52 -3.14 -19.54
C PHE A 245 -6.09 -3.51 -20.96
N GLU A 246 -5.69 -4.78 -21.23
CA GLU A 246 -5.50 -5.26 -22.60
C GLU A 246 -6.81 -5.23 -23.40
N ASP A 247 -7.94 -5.56 -22.78
CA ASP A 247 -9.23 -5.55 -23.43
C ASP A 247 -9.78 -4.12 -23.63
N LEU A 248 -9.54 -3.21 -22.67
CA LEU A 248 -9.80 -1.78 -22.81
C LEU A 248 -9.07 -1.20 -24.04
N LYS A 249 -7.79 -1.54 -24.23
CA LYS A 249 -7.04 -1.12 -25.43
C LYS A 249 -7.69 -1.56 -26.73
N LYS A 250 -8.29 -2.76 -26.77
CA LYS A 250 -8.95 -3.32 -27.96
C LYS A 250 -10.37 -2.78 -28.16
N SER A 251 -10.96 -2.15 -27.15
CA SER A 251 -12.39 -1.79 -27.16
C SER A 251 -12.74 -0.63 -28.10
N GLY A 252 -11.77 0.13 -28.59
CA GLY A 252 -11.98 1.31 -29.42
C GLY A 252 -12.62 2.51 -28.71
N LYS A 253 -12.72 2.46 -27.37
CA LYS A 253 -13.26 3.57 -26.57
C LYS A 253 -12.32 4.77 -26.59
N LYS A 254 -12.87 5.98 -26.42
CA LYS A 254 -12.05 7.16 -26.17
C LYS A 254 -11.40 7.05 -24.80
N ILE A 255 -10.06 7.10 -24.76
CA ILE A 255 -9.30 7.04 -23.50
C ILE A 255 -8.55 8.35 -23.33
N ILE A 256 -8.80 9.02 -22.19
CA ILE A 256 -8.13 10.27 -21.79
C ILE A 256 -7.25 9.98 -20.58
N PHE A 257 -6.02 10.44 -20.60
CA PHE A 257 -5.04 10.20 -19.55
C PHE A 257 -4.56 11.52 -18.95
N ILE A 258 -4.80 11.73 -17.66
CA ILE A 258 -4.49 12.98 -16.96
C ILE A 258 -3.39 12.70 -15.94
N ASP A 259 -2.18 13.15 -16.22
CA ASP A 259 -0.99 12.95 -15.36
C ASP A 259 0.15 13.85 -15.88
N PRO A 260 1.00 14.44 -15.03
CA PRO A 260 2.18 15.18 -15.48
C PRO A 260 3.19 14.34 -16.26
N VAL A 261 3.08 13.01 -16.17
CA VAL A 261 3.94 12.03 -16.83
C VAL A 261 3.14 11.19 -17.83
N LYS A 262 3.55 11.14 -19.08
CA LYS A 262 3.06 10.17 -20.08
C LYS A 262 3.68 8.81 -19.76
N ASN A 263 3.14 8.16 -18.73
CA ASN A 263 3.67 6.93 -18.15
C ASN A 263 3.37 5.68 -19.01
N GLU A 264 3.74 4.49 -18.51
CA GLU A 264 3.60 3.22 -19.20
C GLU A 264 2.15 2.91 -19.59
N THR A 265 1.18 3.29 -18.75
CA THR A 265 -0.25 3.08 -19.03
C THR A 265 -0.72 3.98 -20.17
N CYS A 266 -0.38 5.26 -20.13
CA CYS A 266 -0.73 6.20 -21.19
C CYS A 266 -0.18 5.76 -22.55
N GLN A 267 1.09 5.33 -22.56
CA GLN A 267 1.78 4.84 -23.77
C GLN A 267 1.17 3.52 -24.25
N PHE A 268 0.88 2.57 -23.34
CA PHE A 268 0.29 1.29 -23.69
C PHE A 268 -1.09 1.44 -24.32
N LEU A 269 -1.94 2.31 -23.78
CA LEU A 269 -3.31 2.53 -24.25
C LEU A 269 -3.39 3.46 -25.47
N ASP A 270 -2.30 4.14 -25.84
CA ASP A 270 -2.28 5.22 -26.83
C ASP A 270 -3.32 6.31 -26.52
N ALA A 271 -3.41 6.69 -25.24
CA ALA A 271 -4.43 7.58 -24.73
C ALA A 271 -4.12 9.06 -25.03
N GLU A 272 -5.18 9.87 -25.15
CA GLU A 272 -5.08 11.34 -25.22
C GLU A 272 -4.49 11.87 -23.91
N TRP A 273 -3.30 12.48 -23.97
CA TRP A 273 -2.55 12.91 -22.78
C TRP A 273 -2.81 14.38 -22.44
N ILE A 274 -3.27 14.64 -21.22
CA ILE A 274 -3.42 15.97 -20.62
C ILE A 274 -2.47 16.05 -19.42
N ALA A 275 -1.57 17.04 -19.41
CA ALA A 275 -0.50 17.17 -18.42
C ALA A 275 -0.71 18.38 -17.50
N PRO A 276 -1.39 18.26 -16.34
CA PRO A 276 -1.51 19.32 -15.35
C PRO A 276 -0.18 19.54 -14.60
N ASN A 277 -0.03 20.70 -13.96
CA ASN A 277 0.97 20.87 -12.92
C ASN A 277 0.65 19.92 -11.76
N PRO A 278 1.63 19.24 -11.15
CA PRO A 278 1.37 18.38 -10.01
C PRO A 278 0.68 19.14 -8.86
N ASN A 279 -0.21 18.44 -8.14
CA ASN A 279 -1.02 18.96 -7.02
C ASN A 279 -2.02 20.07 -7.40
N THR A 280 -2.42 20.17 -8.65
CA THR A 280 -3.43 21.16 -9.12
C THR A 280 -4.72 20.54 -9.62
N ASP A 281 -4.93 19.26 -9.37
CA ASP A 281 -6.09 18.47 -9.82
C ASP A 281 -7.40 19.10 -9.36
N VAL A 282 -7.47 19.57 -8.12
CA VAL A 282 -8.66 20.22 -7.54
C VAL A 282 -9.01 21.51 -8.29
N ALA A 283 -8.02 22.34 -8.62
CA ALA A 283 -8.27 23.57 -9.37
C ALA A 283 -8.82 23.28 -10.78
N MET A 284 -8.28 22.22 -11.42
CA MET A 284 -8.78 21.77 -12.72
C MET A 284 -10.23 21.25 -12.62
N MET A 285 -10.55 20.43 -11.62
CA MET A 285 -11.92 19.92 -11.38
C MET A 285 -12.90 21.06 -11.06
N LEU A 286 -12.49 22.06 -10.26
CA LEU A 286 -13.33 23.24 -9.97
C LEU A 286 -13.61 24.03 -11.26
N GLY A 287 -12.61 24.22 -12.13
CA GLY A 287 -12.81 24.84 -13.45
C GLY A 287 -13.80 24.09 -14.32
N MET A 288 -13.74 22.75 -14.30
CA MET A 288 -14.71 21.89 -14.99
C MET A 288 -16.12 22.03 -14.42
N MET A 289 -16.25 22.00 -13.09
CA MET A 289 -17.55 22.18 -12.39
C MET A 289 -18.15 23.55 -12.66
N TYR A 290 -17.35 24.62 -12.69
CA TYR A 290 -17.80 25.96 -13.04
C TYR A 290 -18.34 26.00 -14.49
N GLU A 291 -17.60 25.40 -15.44
CA GLU A 291 -18.04 25.32 -16.84
C GLU A 291 -19.36 24.55 -16.99
N LEU A 292 -19.48 23.39 -16.32
CA LEU A 292 -20.72 22.61 -16.33
C LEU A 292 -21.90 23.41 -15.78
N TYR A 293 -21.70 24.10 -14.65
CA TYR A 293 -22.76 24.94 -14.06
C TYR A 293 -23.14 26.10 -14.97
N ASN A 294 -22.16 26.85 -15.50
CA ASN A 294 -22.36 28.03 -16.32
C ASN A 294 -23.03 27.70 -17.68
N SER A 295 -22.67 26.58 -18.29
CA SER A 295 -23.24 26.06 -19.51
C SER A 295 -24.56 25.31 -19.33
N LYS A 296 -25.04 25.18 -18.07
CA LYS A 296 -26.22 24.41 -17.66
C LYS A 296 -26.14 22.91 -18.02
N LYS A 297 -24.94 22.39 -18.16
CA LYS A 297 -24.63 20.97 -18.37
C LYS A 297 -24.29 20.28 -17.04
N TYR A 298 -25.28 20.15 -16.17
CA TYR A 298 -25.21 19.39 -14.95
C TYR A 298 -26.54 18.74 -14.62
N ASP A 299 -26.50 17.62 -13.94
CA ASP A 299 -27.71 16.87 -13.57
C ASP A 299 -28.29 17.43 -12.25
N LYS A 300 -29.25 18.36 -12.41
CA LYS A 300 -29.91 19.01 -11.28
C LYS A 300 -30.72 18.02 -10.46
N GLU A 301 -31.42 17.08 -11.10
CA GLU A 301 -32.26 16.09 -10.45
C GLU A 301 -31.42 15.14 -9.58
N PHE A 302 -30.26 14.70 -10.08
CA PHE A 302 -29.31 13.90 -9.29
C PHE A 302 -28.81 14.65 -8.07
N LEU A 303 -28.44 15.93 -8.22
CA LEU A 303 -27.96 16.76 -7.11
C LEU A 303 -29.04 16.99 -6.05
N GLU A 304 -30.30 17.12 -6.44
CA GLU A 304 -31.42 17.32 -5.52
C GLU A 304 -31.84 16.02 -4.80
N ASN A 305 -31.75 14.85 -5.45
CA ASN A 305 -32.28 13.59 -4.91
C ASN A 305 -31.20 12.71 -4.24
N TYR A 306 -29.93 12.84 -4.64
CA TYR A 306 -28.86 11.95 -4.18
C TYR A 306 -27.73 12.66 -3.43
N CYS A 307 -27.78 14.00 -3.33
CA CYS A 307 -26.70 14.76 -2.72
C CYS A 307 -27.25 15.76 -1.69
N VAL A 308 -26.36 16.18 -0.77
CA VAL A 308 -26.64 17.32 0.13
C VAL A 308 -25.54 18.37 0.02
N GLY A 309 -25.91 19.64 0.21
CA GLY A 309 -25.00 20.75 0.38
C GLY A 309 -24.40 21.31 -0.90
N PHE A 310 -24.93 20.99 -2.07
CA PHE A 310 -24.53 21.65 -3.31
C PHE A 310 -24.81 23.16 -3.29
N ASP A 311 -25.91 23.58 -2.69
CA ASP A 311 -26.28 24.99 -2.49
C ASP A 311 -25.29 25.74 -1.59
N LYS A 312 -24.69 25.06 -0.60
CA LYS A 312 -23.64 25.59 0.28
C LYS A 312 -22.26 25.65 -0.41
N PHE A 313 -21.95 24.72 -1.31
CA PHE A 313 -20.72 24.69 -2.11
C PHE A 313 -20.74 25.72 -3.25
N LEU A 314 -21.89 25.89 -3.92
CA LEU A 314 -22.03 26.72 -5.12
C LEU A 314 -21.53 28.16 -4.96
N PRO A 315 -21.77 28.89 -3.83
CA PRO A 315 -21.22 30.23 -3.62
C PRO A 315 -19.69 30.29 -3.70
N TYR A 316 -18.99 29.27 -3.23
CA TYR A 316 -17.53 29.17 -3.37
C TYR A 316 -17.14 28.96 -4.83
N LEU A 317 -17.78 28.05 -5.54
CA LEU A 317 -17.52 27.79 -6.95
C LEU A 317 -17.68 29.06 -7.80
N LEU A 318 -18.70 29.85 -7.50
CA LEU A 318 -19.02 31.11 -8.21
C LEU A 318 -18.20 32.32 -7.75
N GLY A 319 -17.31 32.14 -6.74
CA GLY A 319 -16.48 33.23 -6.20
C GLY A 319 -17.22 34.21 -5.29
N LYS A 320 -18.42 33.86 -4.79
CA LYS A 320 -19.19 34.75 -3.89
C LYS A 320 -18.59 34.81 -2.47
N ASN A 321 -17.82 33.77 -2.08
CA ASN A 321 -17.25 33.67 -0.75
C ASN A 321 -15.85 34.26 -0.65
N ASP A 322 -15.12 34.34 -1.78
CA ASP A 322 -13.69 34.71 -1.83
C ASP A 322 -13.33 35.63 -3.01
N GLU A 323 -14.35 36.22 -3.65
CA GLU A 323 -14.21 37.14 -4.78
C GLU A 323 -13.45 36.53 -6.00
N THR A 324 -13.34 35.19 -6.03
CA THR A 324 -12.55 34.49 -7.04
C THR A 324 -13.41 33.39 -7.71
N PRO A 325 -14.14 33.66 -8.80
CA PRO A 325 -14.84 32.62 -9.56
C PRO A 325 -13.88 31.56 -10.09
N LYS A 326 -14.23 30.28 -9.90
CA LYS A 326 -13.38 29.15 -10.25
C LYS A 326 -13.49 28.79 -11.75
N THR A 327 -13.35 29.82 -12.61
CA THR A 327 -13.50 29.68 -14.07
C THR A 327 -12.44 28.75 -14.67
N PRO A 328 -12.64 28.21 -15.89
CA PRO A 328 -11.59 27.51 -16.61
C PRO A 328 -10.31 28.31 -16.80
N GLU A 329 -10.41 29.65 -16.99
CA GLU A 329 -9.28 30.55 -17.11
C GLU A 329 -8.51 30.76 -15.80
N TRP A 330 -9.22 30.72 -14.65
CA TRP A 330 -8.60 30.65 -13.33
C TRP A 330 -7.87 29.33 -13.16
N ALA A 331 -8.50 28.21 -13.51
CA ALA A 331 -7.91 26.88 -13.42
C ALA A 331 -6.70 26.70 -14.35
N GLU A 332 -6.70 27.31 -15.55
CA GLU A 332 -5.55 27.33 -16.47
C GLU A 332 -4.31 27.93 -15.83
N LYS A 333 -4.46 29.09 -15.16
CA LYS A 333 -3.34 29.77 -14.48
C LYS A 333 -2.68 28.89 -13.40
N ILE A 334 -3.44 28.02 -12.76
CA ILE A 334 -2.97 27.14 -11.70
C ILE A 334 -2.43 25.84 -12.29
N SER A 335 -3.25 25.14 -13.08
CA SER A 335 -2.94 23.82 -13.59
C SER A 335 -1.98 23.79 -14.78
N GLY A 336 -1.88 24.92 -15.50
CA GLY A 336 -1.16 24.97 -16.77
C GLY A 336 -1.81 24.16 -17.88
N VAL A 337 -3.07 23.75 -17.72
CA VAL A 337 -3.92 23.15 -18.76
C VAL A 337 -4.82 24.24 -19.33
N SER A 338 -4.90 24.37 -20.66
CA SER A 338 -5.64 25.47 -21.26
C SER A 338 -7.14 25.46 -20.87
N ALA A 339 -7.72 26.66 -20.68
CA ALA A 339 -9.15 26.79 -20.40
C ALA A 339 -10.02 26.10 -21.46
N LYS A 340 -9.58 26.11 -22.71
CA LYS A 340 -10.23 25.37 -23.80
C LYS A 340 -10.25 23.87 -23.50
N THR A 341 -9.12 23.27 -23.16
CA THR A 341 -9.03 21.83 -22.81
C THR A 341 -9.89 21.46 -21.60
N ILE A 342 -9.90 22.33 -20.56
CA ILE A 342 -10.72 22.12 -19.37
C ILE A 342 -12.21 22.12 -19.72
N LYS A 343 -12.67 23.06 -20.55
CA LYS A 343 -14.06 23.12 -21.04
C LYS A 343 -14.41 21.89 -21.89
N GLU A 344 -13.56 21.54 -22.85
CA GLU A 344 -13.76 20.36 -23.71
C GLU A 344 -13.82 19.05 -22.91
N LEU A 345 -12.97 18.90 -21.90
CA LEU A 345 -12.99 17.74 -21.01
C LEU A 345 -14.28 17.68 -20.19
N ALA A 346 -14.72 18.81 -19.59
CA ALA A 346 -15.96 18.90 -18.84
C ALA A 346 -17.17 18.48 -19.69
N HIS A 347 -17.28 19.02 -20.91
CA HIS A 347 -18.34 18.68 -21.86
C HIS A 347 -18.24 17.21 -22.31
N THR A 348 -17.02 16.69 -22.58
CA THR A 348 -16.82 15.29 -22.98
C THR A 348 -17.31 14.33 -21.92
N ILE A 349 -17.01 14.60 -20.64
CA ILE A 349 -17.43 13.76 -19.51
C ILE A 349 -18.95 13.80 -19.32
N PHE A 350 -19.57 14.97 -19.44
CA PHE A 350 -21.01 15.12 -19.28
C PHE A 350 -21.78 14.50 -20.44
N ASP A 351 -21.41 14.80 -21.69
CA ASP A 351 -22.13 14.40 -22.91
C ASP A 351 -22.00 12.90 -23.23
N ASN A 352 -21.11 12.17 -22.55
CA ASN A 352 -20.88 10.74 -22.78
C ASN A 352 -20.96 9.93 -21.49
N ARG A 353 -21.33 8.64 -21.59
CA ARG A 353 -21.16 7.68 -20.49
C ARG A 353 -19.68 7.55 -20.19
N THR A 354 -19.25 8.09 -19.05
CA THR A 354 -17.82 8.20 -18.70
C THR A 354 -17.53 7.51 -17.38
N MET A 355 -16.53 6.61 -17.39
CA MET A 355 -15.93 6.07 -16.17
C MET A 355 -14.62 6.81 -15.91
N ILE A 356 -14.49 7.43 -14.72
CA ILE A 356 -13.25 8.06 -14.27
C ILE A 356 -12.52 7.13 -13.31
N MET A 357 -11.37 6.64 -13.72
CA MET A 357 -10.51 5.74 -12.94
C MET A 357 -9.38 6.55 -12.29
N SER A 358 -9.56 6.94 -11.04
CA SER A 358 -8.58 7.74 -10.31
C SER A 358 -7.54 6.87 -9.63
N GLY A 359 -6.29 7.33 -9.65
CA GLY A 359 -5.21 6.78 -8.84
C GLY A 359 -5.14 7.39 -7.44
N TRP A 360 -4.39 6.75 -6.54
CA TRP A 360 -4.16 7.25 -5.18
C TRP A 360 -3.04 8.29 -5.09
N GLY A 361 -2.35 8.57 -6.19
CA GLY A 361 -1.25 9.53 -6.22
C GLY A 361 -1.67 10.94 -5.80
N MET A 362 -2.82 11.42 -6.28
CA MET A 362 -3.28 12.78 -6.05
C MET A 362 -3.62 13.09 -4.57
N GLN A 363 -3.95 12.06 -3.76
CA GLN A 363 -4.24 12.26 -2.34
C GLN A 363 -2.99 12.16 -1.43
N ARG A 364 -1.80 11.78 -1.99
CA ARG A 364 -0.52 11.81 -1.28
C ARG A 364 0.18 13.16 -1.43
N ALA A 365 -0.57 14.24 -1.34
CA ALA A 365 -0.16 15.61 -1.52
C ALA A 365 -0.63 16.48 -0.37
N HIS A 366 -0.08 17.69 -0.22
CA HIS A 366 -0.61 18.66 0.73
C HIS A 366 -2.08 18.93 0.41
N HIS A 367 -2.96 18.89 1.40
CA HIS A 367 -4.42 18.93 1.26
C HIS A 367 -4.99 17.73 0.45
N GLY A 368 -4.40 16.56 0.62
CA GLY A 368 -4.75 15.33 -0.11
C GLY A 368 -6.17 14.81 0.10
N GLU A 369 -6.92 15.35 1.04
CA GLU A 369 -8.34 15.09 1.25
C GLU A 369 -9.20 15.66 0.12
N GLN A 370 -8.74 16.74 -0.53
CA GLN A 370 -9.53 17.52 -1.48
C GLN A 370 -9.74 16.84 -2.84
N PRO A 371 -8.75 16.17 -3.46
CA PRO A 371 -8.89 15.66 -4.83
C PRO A 371 -10.01 14.64 -5.01
N HIS A 372 -10.11 13.62 -4.15
CA HIS A 372 -11.15 12.60 -4.28
C HIS A 372 -12.53 13.14 -3.90
N TRP A 373 -12.63 14.09 -2.97
CA TRP A 373 -13.88 14.80 -2.68
C TRP A 373 -14.33 15.64 -3.87
N ALA A 374 -13.42 16.43 -4.47
CA ALA A 374 -13.72 17.18 -5.68
C ALA A 374 -14.12 16.27 -6.85
N LEU A 375 -13.49 15.11 -7.00
CA LEU A 375 -13.84 14.12 -8.02
C LEU A 375 -15.26 13.56 -7.81
N ALA A 376 -15.63 13.18 -6.58
CA ALA A 376 -16.96 12.72 -6.25
C ALA A 376 -18.01 13.81 -6.54
N THR A 377 -17.71 15.08 -6.20
CA THR A 377 -18.55 16.24 -6.49
C THR A 377 -18.71 16.47 -8.01
N LEU A 378 -17.64 16.41 -8.77
CA LEU A 378 -17.67 16.50 -10.24
C LEU A 378 -18.55 15.40 -10.85
N CYS A 379 -18.36 14.15 -10.40
CA CYS A 379 -19.17 13.02 -10.87
C CYS A 379 -20.65 13.13 -10.45
N ALA A 380 -20.94 13.69 -9.28
CA ALA A 380 -22.30 13.99 -8.84
C ALA A 380 -22.96 15.03 -9.76
N MET A 381 -22.24 16.09 -10.15
CA MET A 381 -22.74 17.08 -11.12
C MET A 381 -23.06 16.49 -12.50
N THR A 382 -22.37 15.41 -12.89
CA THR A 382 -22.68 14.73 -14.17
C THR A 382 -23.85 13.73 -14.07
N GLY A 383 -24.34 13.43 -12.84
CA GLY A 383 -25.42 12.48 -12.60
C GLY A 383 -25.08 11.03 -12.96
N GLN A 384 -23.81 10.66 -13.08
CA GLN A 384 -23.41 9.33 -13.59
C GLN A 384 -23.03 8.30 -12.50
N ILE A 385 -22.96 8.70 -11.23
CA ILE A 385 -22.69 7.77 -10.11
C ILE A 385 -23.81 6.73 -10.05
N GLY A 386 -23.44 5.44 -9.96
CA GLY A 386 -24.36 4.32 -9.91
C GLY A 386 -24.98 3.91 -11.27
N LEU A 387 -24.59 4.54 -12.37
CA LEU A 387 -25.00 4.10 -13.71
C LEU A 387 -24.03 3.08 -14.28
N PRO A 388 -24.51 2.12 -15.11
CA PRO A 388 -23.64 1.16 -15.81
C PRO A 388 -22.56 1.89 -16.60
N GLY A 389 -21.29 1.63 -16.27
CA GLY A 389 -20.12 2.21 -16.95
C GLY A 389 -19.93 3.72 -16.79
N GLY A 390 -20.60 4.36 -15.80
CA GLY A 390 -20.49 5.78 -15.49
C GLY A 390 -19.98 6.03 -14.07
N GLY A 391 -19.65 7.30 -13.77
CA GLY A 391 -19.19 7.73 -12.46
C GLY A 391 -17.69 7.63 -12.28
N PHE A 392 -17.24 7.22 -11.08
CA PHE A 392 -15.81 7.11 -10.76
C PHE A 392 -15.49 5.81 -10.05
N GLY A 393 -14.20 5.46 -10.05
CA GLY A 393 -13.66 4.37 -9.25
C GLY A 393 -12.23 4.67 -8.80
N LEU A 394 -11.92 4.35 -7.54
CA LEU A 394 -10.67 4.70 -6.90
C LEU A 394 -9.66 3.54 -6.82
N SER A 395 -10.00 2.35 -7.34
CA SER A 395 -9.15 1.15 -7.17
C SER A 395 -8.95 0.29 -8.42
N TYR A 396 -9.32 0.77 -9.61
CA TYR A 396 -9.01 0.02 -10.86
C TYR A 396 -7.52 -0.22 -11.10
N HIS A 397 -6.67 0.58 -10.49
CA HIS A 397 -5.21 0.47 -10.56
C HIS A 397 -4.60 -0.38 -9.43
N TYR A 398 -5.41 -0.93 -8.52
CA TYR A 398 -4.96 -1.65 -7.33
C TYR A 398 -5.57 -3.04 -7.26
N SER A 399 -4.72 -4.05 -7.11
CA SER A 399 -5.09 -5.46 -6.79
C SER A 399 -6.24 -6.06 -7.62
N GLY A 400 -6.48 -5.55 -8.83
CA GLY A 400 -7.54 -6.03 -9.70
C GLY A 400 -8.93 -5.48 -9.40
N GLY A 401 -9.04 -4.25 -8.86
CA GLY A 401 -10.35 -3.60 -8.65
C GLY A 401 -11.22 -3.61 -9.91
N GLY A 402 -12.50 -3.95 -9.76
CA GLY A 402 -13.46 -4.14 -10.84
C GLY A 402 -13.44 -5.53 -11.51
N VAL A 403 -12.48 -6.38 -11.17
CA VAL A 403 -12.51 -7.79 -11.61
C VAL A 403 -13.67 -8.49 -10.92
N PRO A 404 -14.56 -9.22 -11.66
CA PRO A 404 -15.69 -9.93 -11.06
C PRO A 404 -15.25 -10.92 -9.99
N THR A 405 -15.96 -10.92 -8.86
CA THR A 405 -15.65 -11.80 -7.73
C THR A 405 -16.16 -13.23 -8.00
N ALA A 406 -15.30 -14.20 -7.82
CA ALA A 406 -15.65 -15.60 -7.95
C ALA A 406 -16.44 -16.10 -6.71
N LYS A 407 -17.36 -17.04 -6.93
CA LYS A 407 -18.08 -17.73 -5.87
C LYS A 407 -17.30 -18.96 -5.45
N GLY A 408 -16.71 -18.93 -4.26
CA GLY A 408 -15.86 -20.00 -3.76
C GLY A 408 -15.68 -19.98 -2.25
N GLY A 409 -14.84 -20.89 -1.77
CA GLY A 409 -14.40 -20.88 -0.38
C GLY A 409 -13.28 -19.85 -0.17
N VAL A 410 -13.30 -19.19 0.97
CA VAL A 410 -12.26 -18.22 1.36
C VAL A 410 -11.43 -18.81 2.49
N VAL A 411 -10.12 -18.92 2.27
CA VAL A 411 -9.21 -19.40 3.31
C VAL A 411 -9.06 -18.37 4.43
N GLY A 412 -9.18 -18.83 5.67
CA GLY A 412 -8.90 -18.02 6.85
C GLY A 412 -7.44 -17.62 6.94
N GLY A 413 -7.11 -16.86 7.97
CA GLY A 413 -5.73 -16.44 8.28
C GLY A 413 -5.52 -16.34 9.79
N ILE A 414 -4.24 -16.31 10.18
CA ILE A 414 -3.90 -16.09 11.57
C ILE A 414 -4.33 -14.68 11.99
N THR A 415 -4.87 -14.57 13.21
CA THR A 415 -5.42 -13.31 13.74
C THR A 415 -4.49 -12.69 14.78
N THR A 416 -4.76 -11.44 15.16
CA THR A 416 -4.00 -10.76 16.22
C THR A 416 -4.23 -11.34 17.62
N GLY A 417 -5.10 -12.36 17.75
CA GLY A 417 -5.38 -13.05 19.01
C GLY A 417 -6.18 -12.22 20.02
N SER A 418 -6.85 -11.15 19.56
CA SER A 418 -7.82 -10.42 20.39
C SER A 418 -9.17 -11.16 20.37
N THR A 419 -9.92 -11.06 21.47
CA THR A 419 -11.18 -11.83 21.66
C THR A 419 -12.39 -11.23 20.97
N ASN A 420 -12.27 -10.08 20.32
CA ASN A 420 -13.36 -9.40 19.63
C ASN A 420 -13.31 -9.71 18.13
N SER A 421 -14.20 -10.56 17.69
CA SER A 421 -14.29 -11.11 16.34
C SER A 421 -15.00 -10.15 15.36
N GLY A 422 -14.31 -9.19 14.83
CA GLY A 422 -14.84 -8.38 13.74
C GLY A 422 -13.74 -7.56 13.09
N GLY A 423 -13.57 -7.62 11.80
CA GLY A 423 -12.47 -7.06 10.97
C GLY A 423 -11.89 -5.66 11.27
N ALA A 424 -12.21 -5.09 12.42
CA ALA A 424 -11.68 -3.84 12.97
C ALA A 424 -10.85 -4.05 14.26
N GLU A 425 -10.56 -5.29 14.63
CA GLU A 425 -9.90 -5.62 15.92
C GLU A 425 -8.54 -4.96 16.12
N TRP A 426 -7.77 -4.80 15.05
CA TRP A 426 -6.50 -4.07 15.12
C TRP A 426 -6.67 -2.58 15.44
N LEU A 427 -7.85 -1.99 15.16
CA LEU A 427 -8.18 -0.61 15.49
C LEU A 427 -8.45 -0.41 16.98
N GLU A 428 -9.08 -1.37 17.66
CA GLU A 428 -9.49 -1.23 19.06
C GLU A 428 -8.34 -1.42 20.05
N VAL A 429 -7.49 -2.43 19.84
CA VAL A 429 -6.39 -2.75 20.78
C VAL A 429 -5.25 -1.73 20.66
N ALA A 430 -4.97 -1.28 19.44
CA ALA A 430 -4.02 -0.21 19.20
C ALA A 430 -4.58 1.19 19.52
N SER A 431 -5.90 1.37 19.61
CA SER A 431 -6.58 2.68 19.65
C SER A 431 -6.15 3.59 20.79
N LYS A 432 -5.85 3.04 21.97
CA LYS A 432 -5.47 3.86 23.12
C LYS A 432 -4.14 4.60 22.95
N TYR A 433 -3.20 4.03 22.19
CA TYR A 433 -1.84 4.58 22.04
C TYR A 433 -1.44 4.80 20.59
N SER A 434 -2.36 4.61 19.62
CA SER A 434 -2.06 4.75 18.20
C SER A 434 -2.05 6.21 17.76
N PHE A 435 -1.24 6.47 16.75
CA PHE A 435 -1.18 7.77 16.08
C PHE A 435 -1.09 7.57 14.55
N PRO A 436 -1.39 8.60 13.73
CA PRO A 436 -1.33 8.47 12.28
C PRO A 436 0.04 7.98 11.80
N LEU A 437 0.06 6.97 10.95
CA LEU A 437 1.29 6.30 10.47
C LEU A 437 2.32 7.28 9.92
N ALA A 438 1.87 8.25 9.12
CA ALA A 438 2.74 9.24 8.51
C ALA A 438 3.32 10.26 9.52
N ARG A 439 3.05 10.10 10.83
CA ARG A 439 3.54 10.99 11.92
C ARG A 439 4.54 10.29 12.84
N ILE A 440 5.17 9.19 12.40
CA ILE A 440 6.16 8.47 13.22
C ILE A 440 7.32 9.38 13.64
N SER A 441 7.88 10.19 12.72
CA SER A 441 8.94 11.15 13.05
C SER A 441 8.48 12.12 14.11
N ASP A 442 7.28 12.69 13.95
CA ASP A 442 6.73 13.67 14.88
C ASP A 442 6.47 13.08 16.27
N ALA A 443 5.94 11.85 16.33
CA ALA A 443 5.68 11.16 17.58
C ALA A 443 6.97 10.86 18.37
N LEU A 444 8.04 10.49 17.67
CA LEU A 444 9.34 10.24 18.28
C LEU A 444 10.05 11.54 18.71
N LEU A 445 9.95 12.60 17.90
CA LEU A 445 10.62 13.89 18.15
C LEU A 445 9.86 14.78 19.15
N ASN A 446 8.53 14.60 19.27
CA ASN A 446 7.69 15.45 20.09
C ASN A 446 6.83 14.60 21.05
N PRO A 447 7.43 13.85 21.98
CA PRO A 447 6.71 12.99 22.90
C PRO A 447 5.70 13.79 23.75
N GLY A 448 4.48 13.27 23.90
CA GLY A 448 3.41 13.90 24.65
C GLY A 448 2.68 15.05 23.93
N LYS A 449 3.07 15.41 22.71
CA LYS A 449 2.34 16.42 21.92
C LYS A 449 0.96 15.90 21.52
N THR A 450 -0.05 16.76 21.62
CA THR A 450 -1.41 16.49 21.14
C THR A 450 -1.62 17.10 19.77
N ILE A 451 -2.24 16.34 18.88
CA ILE A 451 -2.63 16.75 17.52
C ILE A 451 -4.13 16.54 17.29
N ASP A 452 -4.68 17.23 16.31
CA ASP A 452 -6.02 16.97 15.77
C ASP A 452 -5.95 15.81 14.77
N HIS A 453 -6.97 14.94 14.78
CA HIS A 453 -7.12 13.87 13.82
C HIS A 453 -8.59 13.44 13.72
N ASN A 454 -9.23 13.65 12.56
CA ASN A 454 -10.61 13.25 12.27
C ASN A 454 -11.60 13.60 13.40
N GLY A 455 -11.59 14.85 13.85
CA GLY A 455 -12.47 15.36 14.92
C GLY A 455 -12.06 14.96 16.34
N GLN A 456 -10.97 14.24 16.50
CA GLN A 456 -10.45 13.79 17.80
C GLN A 456 -9.11 14.45 18.14
N LYS A 457 -8.75 14.42 19.42
CA LYS A 457 -7.42 14.79 19.92
C LYS A 457 -6.62 13.51 20.17
N ILE A 458 -5.48 13.37 19.51
CA ILE A 458 -4.53 12.26 19.71
C ILE A 458 -3.29 12.82 20.39
N THR A 459 -2.90 12.20 21.52
CA THR A 459 -1.66 12.54 22.21
C THR A 459 -0.59 11.48 21.93
N TYR A 460 0.55 11.91 21.43
CA TYR A 460 1.69 11.03 21.21
C TYR A 460 2.18 10.40 22.50
N PRO A 461 2.73 9.17 22.44
CA PRO A 461 3.36 8.54 23.60
C PRO A 461 4.41 9.44 24.26
N LYS A 462 4.45 9.44 25.61
CA LYS A 462 5.46 10.20 26.36
C LYS A 462 6.87 9.66 26.17
N LYS A 463 7.00 8.37 25.85
CA LYS A 463 8.29 7.72 25.59
C LYS A 463 8.09 6.44 24.78
N ILE A 464 8.66 6.37 23.60
CA ILE A 464 8.89 5.14 22.85
C ILE A 464 10.37 4.79 23.06
N ASP A 465 10.63 3.66 23.73
CA ASP A 465 11.99 3.23 24.09
C ASP A 465 12.41 1.94 23.36
N PHE A 466 11.42 1.18 22.88
CA PHE A 466 11.60 -0.07 22.16
C PHE A 466 10.76 -0.07 20.88
N ILE A 467 11.37 -0.37 19.75
CA ILE A 467 10.69 -0.58 18.46
C ILE A 467 10.91 -2.02 18.02
N TYR A 468 9.83 -2.70 17.62
CA TYR A 468 9.91 -3.95 16.89
C TYR A 468 9.30 -3.76 15.51
N TRP A 469 10.11 -3.98 14.47
CA TRP A 469 9.65 -3.80 13.08
C TRP A 469 9.79 -5.10 12.30
N VAL A 470 8.73 -5.48 11.59
CA VAL A 470 8.67 -6.66 10.71
C VAL A 470 7.88 -6.34 9.46
N GLY A 471 8.37 -6.75 8.30
CA GLY A 471 7.71 -6.43 7.03
C GLY A 471 7.70 -4.93 6.73
N GLY A 472 8.33 -4.54 5.65
CA GLY A 472 8.48 -3.15 5.25
C GLY A 472 9.81 -2.51 5.67
N ASN A 473 10.09 -1.35 5.09
CA ASN A 473 11.40 -0.68 5.16
C ASN A 473 11.19 0.82 5.45
N PRO A 474 10.87 1.20 6.71
CA PRO A 474 10.45 2.56 7.07
C PRO A 474 11.50 3.63 6.74
N ILE A 475 12.79 3.32 6.77
CA ILE A 475 13.87 4.26 6.39
C ILE A 475 13.76 4.70 4.93
N VAL A 476 13.12 3.90 4.09
CA VAL A 476 12.88 4.22 2.67
C VAL A 476 11.46 4.71 2.42
N HIS A 477 10.49 4.24 3.19
CA HIS A 477 9.07 4.56 2.97
C HIS A 477 8.63 5.87 3.61
N HIS A 478 9.23 6.28 4.73
CA HIS A 478 8.85 7.51 5.43
C HIS A 478 9.43 8.74 4.73
N GLN A 479 8.68 9.85 4.75
CA GLN A 479 9.08 11.11 4.13
C GLN A 479 10.21 11.75 4.94
N ASP A 480 10.96 12.66 4.31
CA ASP A 480 12.11 13.37 4.91
C ASP A 480 13.03 12.39 5.66
N THR A 481 13.77 11.59 4.90
CA THR A 481 14.67 10.56 5.46
C THR A 481 15.61 11.15 6.53
N ASN A 482 16.09 12.37 6.36
CA ASN A 482 17.01 12.99 7.32
C ASN A 482 16.32 13.32 8.66
N LYS A 483 15.10 13.85 8.64
CA LYS A 483 14.27 14.03 9.84
C LYS A 483 13.95 12.68 10.49
N PHE A 484 13.59 11.67 9.68
CA PHE A 484 13.28 10.33 10.18
C PHE A 484 14.49 9.66 10.84
N LEU A 485 15.69 9.80 10.29
CA LEU A 485 16.93 9.29 10.89
C LEU A 485 17.21 9.89 12.26
N LYS A 486 16.95 11.20 12.45
CA LYS A 486 17.04 11.84 13.78
C LYS A 486 16.06 11.20 14.76
N ALA A 487 14.81 11.02 14.34
CA ALA A 487 13.78 10.37 15.15
C ALA A 487 14.13 8.89 15.46
N TRP A 488 14.63 8.14 14.48
CA TRP A 488 14.99 6.74 14.60
C TRP A 488 16.16 6.46 15.55
N ARG A 489 16.95 7.47 15.87
CA ARG A 489 18.04 7.39 16.84
C ARG A 489 17.59 7.60 18.30
N LEU A 490 16.33 7.98 18.57
CA LEU A 490 15.86 8.25 19.94
C LEU A 490 15.49 7.01 20.75
N PRO A 491 14.86 5.95 20.18
CA PRO A 491 14.58 4.73 20.91
C PRO A 491 15.86 4.01 21.32
N ARG A 492 15.87 3.44 22.54
CA ARG A 492 17.04 2.70 23.06
C ARG A 492 17.26 1.39 22.30
N THR A 493 16.20 0.69 21.94
CA THR A 493 16.25 -0.63 21.30
C THR A 493 15.42 -0.66 20.03
N ILE A 494 15.99 -1.12 18.93
CA ILE A 494 15.29 -1.41 17.68
C ILE A 494 15.58 -2.83 17.24
N VAL A 495 14.54 -3.64 17.14
CA VAL A 495 14.57 -5.03 16.65
C VAL A 495 13.91 -5.09 15.27
N VAL A 496 14.52 -5.84 14.36
CA VAL A 496 14.00 -6.03 12.99
C VAL A 496 14.08 -7.51 12.61
N ASN A 497 12.95 -8.09 12.15
CA ASN A 497 12.99 -9.35 11.39
C ASN A 497 13.08 -8.97 9.91
N GLU A 498 14.09 -9.46 9.22
CA GLU A 498 14.32 -9.07 7.82
C GLU A 498 15.01 -10.19 7.03
N ILE A 499 14.75 -10.21 5.74
CA ILE A 499 15.31 -11.16 4.78
C ILE A 499 16.67 -10.66 4.28
N TYR A 500 16.80 -9.36 4.04
CA TYR A 500 17.96 -8.70 3.43
C TYR A 500 18.53 -7.61 4.32
N TRP A 501 19.78 -7.20 4.06
CA TRP A 501 20.40 -6.04 4.71
C TRP A 501 19.84 -4.72 4.16
N THR A 502 18.53 -4.53 4.32
CA THR A 502 17.84 -3.28 3.96
C THR A 502 18.39 -2.09 4.77
N PRO A 503 18.12 -0.84 4.34
CA PRO A 503 18.44 0.35 5.14
C PRO A 503 17.89 0.27 6.57
N THR A 504 16.70 -0.28 6.78
CA THR A 504 16.10 -0.44 8.10
C THR A 504 16.85 -1.47 8.96
N ALA A 505 17.21 -2.63 8.39
CA ALA A 505 18.00 -3.63 9.09
C ALA A 505 19.38 -3.06 9.52
N ARG A 506 20.03 -2.28 8.65
CA ARG A 506 21.32 -1.62 8.95
C ARG A 506 21.25 -0.59 10.06
N LEU A 507 20.07 -0.03 10.31
CA LEU A 507 19.80 0.99 11.33
C LEU A 507 19.08 0.43 12.57
N ALA A 508 19.06 -0.90 12.72
CA ALA A 508 18.59 -1.60 13.91
C ALA A 508 19.71 -1.88 14.93
N ASP A 509 19.36 -2.43 16.08
CA ASP A 509 20.28 -2.93 17.12
C ASP A 509 20.36 -4.45 17.11
N ILE A 510 19.22 -5.12 16.86
CA ILE A 510 19.09 -6.58 16.77
C ILE A 510 18.38 -6.90 15.45
N VAL A 511 18.98 -7.80 14.67
CA VAL A 511 18.43 -8.26 13.39
C VAL A 511 18.25 -9.77 13.41
N MET A 512 17.00 -10.22 13.23
CA MET A 512 16.64 -11.63 13.14
C MET A 512 16.50 -12.03 11.67
N PRO A 513 17.12 -13.15 11.24
CA PRO A 513 17.06 -13.64 9.87
C PRO A 513 15.70 -14.27 9.58
N ALA A 514 14.93 -13.69 8.67
CA ALA A 514 13.65 -14.21 8.24
C ALA A 514 13.76 -15.04 6.94
N THR A 515 12.83 -15.99 6.74
CA THR A 515 12.69 -16.76 5.50
C THR A 515 11.96 -15.97 4.42
N THR A 516 12.28 -16.23 3.16
CA THR A 516 11.40 -15.89 2.04
C THR A 516 10.16 -16.79 2.03
N SER A 517 9.12 -16.45 1.26
CA SER A 517 7.94 -17.29 1.07
C SER A 517 8.25 -18.64 0.40
N TYR A 518 9.40 -18.79 -0.22
CA TYR A 518 9.83 -20.02 -0.91
C TYR A 518 10.54 -21.02 0.02
N GLU A 519 10.88 -20.59 1.23
CA GLU A 519 11.61 -21.35 2.24
C GLU A 519 10.70 -21.89 3.35
N ARG A 520 9.37 -21.79 3.20
CA ARG A 520 8.36 -22.22 4.19
C ARG A 520 7.05 -22.62 3.53
N ASP A 521 6.19 -23.31 4.27
CA ASP A 521 4.82 -23.61 3.87
C ASP A 521 3.86 -22.48 4.21
N ASP A 522 2.86 -22.26 3.36
CA ASP A 522 1.76 -21.35 3.58
C ASP A 522 0.57 -21.67 2.64
N ILE A 523 -0.49 -20.90 2.69
CA ILE A 523 -1.65 -20.95 1.82
C ILE A 523 -2.17 -19.54 1.56
N SER A 524 -2.73 -19.28 0.38
CA SER A 524 -3.30 -17.97 0.06
C SER A 524 -4.49 -18.05 -0.89
N MET A 525 -5.31 -16.99 -0.87
CA MET A 525 -6.22 -16.68 -1.98
C MET A 525 -5.44 -16.09 -3.16
N VAL A 526 -6.00 -16.22 -4.35
CA VAL A 526 -5.52 -15.61 -5.59
C VAL A 526 -6.54 -14.55 -6.01
N GLY A 527 -6.07 -13.30 -6.14
CA GLY A 527 -6.88 -12.10 -6.41
C GLY A 527 -7.56 -11.53 -5.16
N ASP A 528 -7.34 -10.25 -4.89
CA ASP A 528 -7.93 -9.57 -3.72
C ASP A 528 -9.43 -9.32 -3.88
N TYR A 529 -9.85 -8.93 -5.08
CA TYR A 529 -11.25 -8.68 -5.41
C TYR A 529 -11.90 -9.87 -6.11
N SER A 530 -11.14 -10.58 -6.93
CA SER A 530 -11.65 -11.70 -7.73
C SER A 530 -11.83 -12.99 -6.93
N ASN A 531 -10.98 -13.26 -5.94
CA ASN A 531 -10.98 -14.52 -5.15
C ASN A 531 -11.06 -15.78 -6.04
N ILE A 532 -10.37 -15.79 -7.19
CA ILE A 532 -10.56 -16.83 -8.23
C ILE A 532 -9.95 -18.19 -7.91
N ALA A 533 -9.07 -18.28 -6.91
CA ALA A 533 -8.49 -19.56 -6.54
C ALA A 533 -7.91 -19.57 -5.11
N ILE A 534 -7.70 -20.80 -4.61
CA ILE A 534 -6.84 -21.09 -3.45
C ILE A 534 -5.56 -21.71 -3.98
N VAL A 535 -4.41 -21.18 -3.59
CA VAL A 535 -3.10 -21.70 -4.00
C VAL A 535 -2.33 -22.28 -2.81
N PRO A 536 -1.81 -23.54 -2.92
CA PRO A 536 -0.86 -24.07 -1.94
C PRO A 536 0.49 -23.38 -2.13
N MET A 537 1.04 -22.84 -1.05
CA MET A 537 2.36 -22.22 -1.06
C MET A 537 3.34 -23.12 -0.35
N LYS A 538 3.74 -24.20 -1.04
CA LYS A 538 4.65 -25.18 -0.46
C LYS A 538 6.08 -24.69 -0.40
N GLN A 539 6.76 -25.11 0.65
CA GLN A 539 8.20 -24.92 0.79
C GLN A 539 8.94 -25.53 -0.42
N ALA A 540 9.63 -24.69 -1.17
CA ALA A 540 10.37 -25.08 -2.37
C ALA A 540 11.84 -25.43 -2.06
N VAL A 541 12.45 -24.73 -1.09
CA VAL A 541 13.86 -24.90 -0.70
C VAL A 541 14.02 -24.82 0.81
N LYS A 542 15.12 -25.34 1.33
CA LYS A 542 15.45 -25.20 2.75
C LYS A 542 15.78 -23.76 3.11
N PRO A 543 15.46 -23.31 4.33
CA PRO A 543 15.89 -22.02 4.84
C PRO A 543 17.41 -21.84 4.72
N ILE A 544 17.85 -20.63 4.35
CA ILE A 544 19.27 -20.31 4.21
C ILE A 544 19.84 -19.92 5.57
N GLY A 545 20.97 -20.54 5.94
CA GLY A 545 21.63 -20.29 7.22
C GLY A 545 20.77 -20.74 8.39
N GLU A 546 20.57 -19.84 9.36
CA GLU A 546 19.71 -20.02 10.53
C GLU A 546 18.39 -19.25 10.42
N SER A 547 17.98 -18.88 9.17
CA SER A 547 16.71 -18.16 8.94
C SER A 547 15.53 -19.00 9.44
N ARG A 548 14.59 -18.32 10.09
CA ARG A 548 13.30 -18.90 10.51
C ARG A 548 12.15 -18.04 10.02
N ASN A 549 10.99 -18.65 9.89
CA ASN A 549 9.79 -17.89 9.54
C ASN A 549 9.28 -17.08 10.76
N ASP A 550 8.46 -16.07 10.50
CA ASP A 550 7.99 -15.17 11.55
C ASP A 550 7.12 -15.87 12.59
N PHE A 551 6.35 -16.92 12.21
CA PHE A 551 5.57 -17.70 13.16
C PHE A 551 6.48 -18.39 14.20
N GLU A 552 7.57 -19.04 13.76
CA GLU A 552 8.54 -19.65 14.66
C GLU A 552 9.22 -18.61 15.57
N ILE A 553 9.68 -17.47 15.00
CA ILE A 553 10.34 -16.41 15.77
C ILE A 553 9.42 -15.89 16.89
N PHE A 554 8.16 -15.60 16.58
CA PHE A 554 7.22 -15.09 17.58
C PHE A 554 6.71 -16.15 18.54
N ARG A 555 6.61 -17.41 18.13
CA ARG A 555 6.31 -18.54 19.03
C ARG A 555 7.41 -18.73 20.07
N ASP A 556 8.68 -18.70 19.64
CA ASP A 556 9.83 -18.85 20.53
C ASP A 556 9.95 -17.64 21.49
N LEU A 557 9.63 -16.42 21.03
CA LEU A 557 9.48 -15.26 21.91
C LEU A 557 8.32 -15.43 22.89
N ALA A 558 7.15 -15.93 22.42
CA ALA A 558 5.98 -16.17 23.26
C ALA A 558 6.29 -17.18 24.39
N GLU A 559 7.15 -18.16 24.12
CA GLU A 559 7.64 -19.10 25.15
C GLU A 559 8.40 -18.37 26.27
N LYS A 560 9.27 -17.40 25.94
CA LYS A 560 9.99 -16.58 26.93
C LYS A 560 9.07 -15.72 27.79
N PHE A 561 7.83 -15.50 27.35
CA PHE A 561 6.79 -14.80 28.12
C PHE A 561 5.77 -15.76 28.77
N GLY A 562 5.90 -17.08 28.60
CA GLY A 562 4.97 -18.07 29.15
C GLY A 562 3.59 -18.07 28.49
N VAL A 563 3.49 -17.62 27.22
CA VAL A 563 2.23 -17.53 26.48
C VAL A 563 2.27 -18.31 25.16
N LYS A 564 3.21 -19.23 24.98
CA LYS A 564 3.38 -20.03 23.76
C LYS A 564 2.09 -20.73 23.35
N ASP A 565 1.43 -21.45 24.28
CA ASP A 565 0.22 -22.22 23.99
C ASP A 565 -0.97 -21.34 23.62
N LYS A 566 -0.99 -20.07 24.06
CA LYS A 566 -1.96 -19.08 23.60
C LYS A 566 -1.62 -18.55 22.22
N PHE A 567 -0.33 -18.41 21.92
CA PHE A 567 0.14 -17.89 20.64
C PHE A 567 -0.10 -18.88 19.51
N ASP A 568 0.30 -20.15 19.67
CA ASP A 568 0.20 -21.17 18.64
C ASP A 568 -1.09 -22.01 18.73
N GLU A 569 -1.89 -21.88 19.80
CA GLU A 569 -3.11 -22.68 20.08
C GLU A 569 -2.85 -24.19 20.03
N GLY A 570 -1.61 -24.58 20.35
CA GLY A 570 -1.17 -25.98 20.28
C GLY A 570 -1.03 -26.52 18.84
N LYS A 571 -1.05 -25.65 17.83
CA LYS A 571 -0.98 -26.02 16.42
C LYS A 571 0.39 -25.72 15.83
N SER A 572 0.85 -26.63 14.98
CA SER A 572 1.93 -26.39 14.03
C SER A 572 1.48 -25.49 12.87
N GLU A 573 2.41 -25.00 12.06
CA GLU A 573 2.10 -24.22 10.86
C GLU A 573 1.22 -24.99 9.87
N LEU A 574 1.53 -26.27 9.66
CA LEU A 574 0.75 -27.12 8.74
C LEU A 574 -0.68 -27.35 9.26
N GLU A 575 -0.88 -27.51 10.57
CA GLU A 575 -2.21 -27.64 11.19
C GLU A 575 -3.01 -26.33 11.09
N TRP A 576 -2.33 -25.15 11.12
CA TRP A 576 -2.96 -23.88 10.80
C TRP A 576 -3.41 -23.81 9.34
N ILE A 577 -2.55 -24.18 8.40
CA ILE A 577 -2.86 -24.22 6.96
C ILE A 577 -4.05 -25.15 6.71
N GLU A 578 -4.03 -26.38 7.28
CA GLU A 578 -5.13 -27.34 7.19
C GLU A 578 -6.43 -26.75 7.72
N SER A 579 -6.40 -26.11 8.89
CA SER A 579 -7.61 -25.54 9.49
C SER A 579 -8.21 -24.41 8.64
N PHE A 580 -7.39 -23.58 7.98
CA PHE A 580 -7.84 -22.53 7.07
C PHE A 580 -8.43 -23.10 5.78
N TYR A 581 -7.79 -24.11 5.20
CA TYR A 581 -8.30 -24.82 4.04
C TYR A 581 -9.61 -25.53 4.32
N ASP A 582 -9.71 -26.24 5.44
CA ASP A 582 -10.93 -26.96 5.85
C ASP A 582 -12.11 -26.01 6.07
N GLY A 583 -11.84 -24.78 6.55
CA GLY A 583 -12.84 -23.72 6.62
C GLY A 583 -13.40 -23.36 5.24
N ALA A 584 -12.53 -23.16 4.25
CA ALA A 584 -12.91 -22.88 2.87
C ALA A 584 -13.60 -24.09 2.20
N TYR A 585 -13.12 -25.32 2.46
CA TYR A 585 -13.72 -26.55 1.95
C TYR A 585 -15.16 -26.72 2.44
N LYS A 586 -15.42 -26.50 3.74
CA LYS A 586 -16.77 -26.51 4.30
C LYS A 586 -17.69 -25.47 3.66
N GLN A 587 -17.19 -24.28 3.33
CA GLN A 587 -17.96 -23.26 2.59
C GLN A 587 -18.36 -23.78 1.20
N VAL A 588 -17.40 -24.36 0.46
CA VAL A 588 -17.66 -24.93 -0.89
C VAL A 588 -18.70 -26.04 -0.83
N LEU A 589 -18.61 -26.94 0.17
CA LEU A 589 -19.60 -28.01 0.38
C LEU A 589 -20.99 -27.45 0.75
N SER A 590 -21.06 -26.48 1.63
CA SER A 590 -22.33 -25.84 2.05
C SER A 590 -23.05 -25.13 0.91
N MET A 591 -22.31 -24.61 -0.06
CA MET A 591 -22.84 -23.98 -1.27
C MET A 591 -23.06 -24.95 -2.42
N ASN A 592 -22.75 -26.25 -2.23
CA ASN A 592 -22.82 -27.32 -3.24
C ASN A 592 -22.06 -27.00 -4.55
N LEU A 593 -20.93 -26.27 -4.47
CA LEU A 593 -20.21 -25.79 -5.66
C LEU A 593 -19.50 -26.88 -6.43
N ILE A 594 -19.19 -28.01 -5.80
CA ILE A 594 -18.58 -29.16 -6.48
C ILE A 594 -19.56 -29.73 -7.54
N GLU A 595 -20.82 -29.96 -7.18
CA GLU A 595 -21.84 -30.50 -8.08
C GLU A 595 -22.38 -29.44 -9.06
N LEU A 596 -22.69 -28.23 -8.54
CA LEU A 596 -23.34 -27.18 -9.34
C LEU A 596 -22.40 -26.48 -10.30
N ASN A 597 -21.15 -26.26 -9.89
CA ASN A 597 -20.17 -25.44 -10.65
C ASN A 597 -18.94 -26.23 -11.09
N GLY A 598 -18.85 -27.53 -10.80
CA GLY A 598 -17.70 -28.37 -11.15
C GLY A 598 -16.40 -27.98 -10.47
N VAL A 599 -16.47 -27.39 -9.26
CA VAL A 599 -15.27 -27.01 -8.49
C VAL A 599 -14.51 -28.25 -8.07
N ASP A 600 -13.28 -28.41 -8.53
CA ASP A 600 -12.39 -29.52 -8.14
C ASP A 600 -11.68 -29.19 -6.84
N MET A 601 -12.41 -29.28 -5.72
CA MET A 601 -11.84 -29.08 -4.38
C MET A 601 -11.91 -30.40 -3.61
N LYS A 602 -10.76 -30.86 -3.14
CA LYS A 602 -10.57 -32.14 -2.46
C LYS A 602 -10.29 -31.93 -0.97
N PRO A 603 -10.36 -32.95 -0.11
CA PRO A 603 -9.91 -32.90 1.26
C PRO A 603 -8.44 -32.43 1.34
N PHE A 604 -8.05 -31.74 2.43
CA PHE A 604 -6.74 -31.08 2.57
C PHE A 604 -5.55 -31.98 2.19
N LYS A 605 -5.53 -33.22 2.65
CA LYS A 605 -4.41 -34.14 2.39
C LYS A 605 -4.18 -34.36 0.89
N GLU A 606 -5.24 -34.53 0.11
CA GLU A 606 -5.16 -34.73 -1.35
C GLU A 606 -4.75 -33.42 -2.04
N PHE A 607 -5.42 -32.30 -1.72
CA PHE A 607 -5.06 -30.98 -2.21
C PHE A 607 -3.58 -30.66 -1.99
N TRP A 608 -3.11 -30.89 -0.75
CA TRP A 608 -1.72 -30.61 -0.39
C TRP A 608 -0.74 -31.54 -1.11
N GLN A 609 -1.09 -32.81 -1.34
CA GLN A 609 -0.26 -33.73 -2.10
C GLN A 609 -0.18 -33.38 -3.58
N GLU A 610 -1.31 -33.04 -4.20
CA GLU A 610 -1.38 -32.68 -5.61
C GLU A 610 -0.64 -31.38 -5.94
N ASN A 611 -0.53 -30.45 -4.98
CA ASN A 611 0.12 -29.15 -5.16
C ASN A 611 -0.44 -28.37 -6.37
N LYS A 612 -1.78 -28.32 -6.48
CA LYS A 612 -2.49 -27.59 -7.54
C LYS A 612 -3.44 -26.56 -6.95
N PRO A 613 -3.64 -25.40 -7.60
CA PRO A 613 -4.64 -24.43 -7.18
C PRO A 613 -6.05 -25.00 -7.33
N VAL A 614 -6.93 -24.66 -6.38
CA VAL A 614 -8.38 -24.84 -6.52
C VAL A 614 -8.96 -23.59 -7.16
N LYS A 615 -9.64 -23.70 -8.29
CA LYS A 615 -10.20 -22.56 -9.03
C LYS A 615 -11.70 -22.42 -8.81
N PHE A 616 -12.14 -21.15 -8.82
CA PHE A 616 -13.54 -20.76 -8.72
C PHE A 616 -13.95 -19.92 -9.94
N LEU A 617 -15.24 -19.86 -10.22
CA LEU A 617 -15.79 -19.09 -11.33
C LEU A 617 -16.52 -17.84 -10.82
N SER A 618 -16.46 -16.76 -11.58
CA SER A 618 -17.29 -15.58 -11.38
C SER A 618 -18.78 -15.92 -11.53
N THR A 619 -19.62 -15.07 -10.97
CA THR A 619 -21.09 -15.17 -11.09
C THR A 619 -21.61 -14.07 -12.00
N MET A 620 -22.76 -14.29 -12.63
CA MET A 620 -23.44 -13.23 -13.40
C MET A 620 -23.72 -11.99 -12.56
N GLU A 621 -24.03 -12.15 -11.26
CA GLU A 621 -24.20 -11.05 -10.32
C GLU A 621 -22.91 -10.23 -10.18
N SER A 622 -21.76 -10.88 -10.00
CA SER A 622 -20.48 -10.17 -9.89
C SER A 622 -20.01 -9.56 -11.22
N GLU A 623 -20.35 -10.18 -12.35
CA GLU A 623 -20.07 -9.65 -13.68
C GLU A 623 -20.91 -8.40 -14.01
N SER A 624 -22.14 -8.33 -13.48
CA SER A 624 -23.04 -7.18 -13.66
C SER A 624 -22.97 -6.15 -12.52
N TYR A 625 -22.04 -6.30 -11.57
CA TYR A 625 -21.95 -5.42 -10.41
C TYR A 625 -21.67 -3.96 -10.80
N ILE A 626 -22.46 -3.05 -10.23
CA ILE A 626 -22.34 -1.61 -10.38
C ILE A 626 -22.14 -0.98 -9.01
N ARG A 627 -20.99 -0.33 -8.79
CA ARG A 627 -20.74 0.41 -7.54
C ARG A 627 -21.78 1.52 -7.38
N HIS A 628 -22.43 1.59 -6.22
CA HIS A 628 -23.55 2.51 -5.92
C HIS A 628 -24.81 2.31 -6.79
N GLY A 629 -24.96 1.16 -7.48
CA GLY A 629 -26.15 0.85 -8.27
C GLY A 629 -27.41 0.79 -7.41
N ASP A 630 -27.38 0.05 -6.30
CA ASP A 630 -28.49 -0.07 -5.35
C ASP A 630 -28.90 1.30 -4.75
N PHE A 631 -27.89 2.13 -4.39
CA PHE A 631 -28.12 3.50 -3.90
C PHE A 631 -28.83 4.36 -4.93
N ARG A 632 -28.41 4.25 -6.20
CA ARG A 632 -29.05 5.00 -7.30
C ARG A 632 -30.45 4.51 -7.59
N GLU A 633 -30.71 3.21 -7.48
CA GLU A 633 -32.04 2.64 -7.68
C GLU A 633 -33.04 3.18 -6.61
N ASP A 634 -32.64 3.16 -5.35
CA ASP A 634 -33.43 3.68 -4.24
C ASP A 634 -32.52 4.16 -3.08
N PRO A 635 -32.22 5.47 -2.97
CA PRO A 635 -31.37 6.00 -1.91
C PRO A 635 -32.00 5.94 -0.51
N ILE A 636 -33.34 5.74 -0.41
CA ILE A 636 -34.01 5.58 0.87
C ILE A 636 -33.86 4.16 1.39
N LEU A 637 -34.02 3.15 0.52
CA LEU A 637 -33.85 1.74 0.88
C LEU A 637 -32.38 1.35 1.03
N ASN A 638 -31.50 1.98 0.23
CA ASN A 638 -30.06 1.70 0.20
C ASN A 638 -29.22 2.97 0.48
N PRO A 639 -29.40 3.61 1.66
CA PRO A 639 -28.68 4.85 1.95
C PRO A 639 -27.18 4.60 2.06
N LEU A 640 -26.39 5.63 1.74
CA LEU A 640 -24.96 5.64 2.01
C LEU A 640 -24.70 5.68 3.52
N GLY A 641 -23.46 5.33 3.93
CA GLY A 641 -23.04 5.37 5.35
C GLY A 641 -22.76 6.78 5.90
N THR A 642 -23.07 7.83 5.17
CA THR A 642 -22.97 9.23 5.61
C THR A 642 -24.08 9.59 6.60
N PRO A 643 -23.93 10.65 7.41
CA PRO A 643 -25.01 11.12 8.30
C PRO A 643 -26.32 11.44 7.59
N SER A 644 -26.27 11.96 6.37
CA SER A 644 -27.46 12.26 5.56
C SER A 644 -28.05 11.05 4.84
N GLY A 645 -27.30 9.94 4.73
CA GLY A 645 -27.62 8.81 3.86
C GLY A 645 -27.37 9.07 2.37
N LEU A 646 -26.92 10.27 2.02
CA LEU A 646 -26.68 10.76 0.65
C LEU A 646 -25.20 11.13 0.43
N ILE A 647 -24.85 11.52 -0.78
CA ILE A 647 -23.51 12.05 -1.11
C ILE A 647 -23.35 13.44 -0.46
N GLU A 648 -22.36 13.61 0.42
CA GLU A 648 -22.11 14.89 1.09
C GLU A 648 -21.13 15.76 0.30
N ILE A 649 -21.65 16.65 -0.56
CA ILE A 649 -20.86 17.70 -1.22
C ILE A 649 -20.44 18.74 -0.17
N TYR A 650 -21.28 18.97 0.83
CA TYR A 650 -20.96 19.73 2.04
C TYR A 650 -21.16 18.82 3.26
N SER A 651 -20.14 18.67 4.09
CA SER A 651 -20.19 17.84 5.28
C SER A 651 -20.30 18.70 6.55
N GLU A 652 -21.47 18.67 7.20
CA GLU A 652 -21.66 19.34 8.50
C GLU A 652 -20.80 18.72 9.61
N THR A 653 -20.40 17.47 9.45
CA THR A 653 -19.49 16.81 10.39
C THR A 653 -18.11 17.45 10.34
N ILE A 654 -17.55 17.69 9.15
CA ILE A 654 -16.27 18.37 8.98
C ILE A 654 -16.37 19.84 9.38
N GLU A 655 -17.48 20.52 9.08
CA GLU A 655 -17.71 21.90 9.51
C GLU A 655 -17.52 22.09 11.02
N LYS A 656 -18.11 21.16 11.81
CA LYS A 656 -18.02 21.17 13.28
C LYS A 656 -16.62 20.94 13.84
N MET A 657 -15.69 20.43 13.04
CA MET A 657 -14.29 20.26 13.44
C MET A 657 -13.50 21.58 13.41
N HIS A 658 -14.02 22.60 12.70
CA HIS A 658 -13.41 23.94 12.55
C HIS A 658 -11.95 23.93 12.06
N TYR A 659 -11.59 22.96 11.19
CA TYR A 659 -10.26 22.92 10.60
C TYR A 659 -10.08 24.02 9.56
N ASP A 660 -8.93 24.69 9.58
CA ASP A 660 -8.57 25.74 8.62
C ASP A 660 -8.01 25.17 7.30
N ASP A 661 -7.47 23.96 7.34
CA ASP A 661 -6.79 23.25 6.25
C ASP A 661 -7.62 22.12 5.61
N CYS A 662 -8.85 21.88 6.11
CA CYS A 662 -9.85 21.00 5.52
C CYS A 662 -11.25 21.52 5.88
N LYS A 663 -11.89 22.25 4.97
CA LYS A 663 -13.20 22.87 5.15
C LYS A 663 -14.34 21.91 4.84
N ALA A 664 -15.58 22.36 5.03
CA ALA A 664 -16.79 21.55 4.93
C ALA A 664 -17.18 21.13 3.49
N HIS A 665 -16.49 21.58 2.46
CA HIS A 665 -16.70 21.21 1.05
C HIS A 665 -15.36 21.20 0.30
N PRO A 666 -15.27 20.58 -0.89
CA PRO A 666 -14.01 20.59 -1.63
C PRO A 666 -13.59 22.00 -2.03
N MET A 667 -12.31 22.30 -1.78
CA MET A 667 -11.70 23.61 -2.02
C MET A 667 -10.31 23.47 -2.61
N TRP A 668 -9.89 24.49 -3.35
CA TRP A 668 -8.48 24.66 -3.70
C TRP A 668 -7.74 25.30 -2.52
N PHE A 669 -6.74 24.59 -2.04
CA PHE A 669 -5.74 25.10 -1.13
C PHE A 669 -4.38 25.14 -1.83
N GLU A 670 -3.66 26.25 -1.70
CA GLU A 670 -2.31 26.33 -2.28
C GLU A 670 -1.36 25.39 -1.55
N PRO A 671 -0.70 24.46 -2.26
CA PRO A 671 0.28 23.57 -1.63
C PRO A 671 1.48 24.31 -1.08
N ILE A 672 2.12 23.78 -0.02
CA ILE A 672 3.29 24.41 0.61
C ILE A 672 4.50 24.55 -0.33
N GLU A 673 4.64 23.64 -1.30
CA GLU A 673 5.60 23.72 -2.40
C GLU A 673 4.90 23.30 -3.70
N TRP A 674 4.93 24.15 -4.72
CA TRP A 674 4.38 23.86 -6.04
C TRP A 674 4.89 24.81 -7.13
N LEU A 675 4.64 24.51 -8.40
CA LEU A 675 5.20 25.26 -9.53
C LEU A 675 4.68 26.70 -9.66
N GLY A 676 3.49 27.01 -9.14
CA GLY A 676 2.88 28.35 -9.21
C GLY A 676 3.33 29.32 -8.11
N MET A 677 4.17 28.90 -7.16
CA MET A 677 4.65 29.78 -6.10
C MET A 677 5.44 30.97 -6.67
N LYS A 678 5.22 32.18 -6.09
CA LYS A 678 5.98 33.37 -6.44
C LYS A 678 7.46 33.23 -6.07
N ASN A 679 7.76 32.71 -4.87
CA ASN A 679 9.11 32.51 -4.34
C ASN A 679 9.34 30.99 -4.12
N LYS A 680 9.65 30.26 -5.19
CA LYS A 680 9.89 28.83 -5.14
C LYS A 680 11.22 28.51 -4.46
N PRO A 681 11.25 27.57 -3.48
CA PRO A 681 12.51 27.15 -2.85
C PRO A 681 13.40 26.32 -3.77
N ALA A 682 12.85 25.75 -4.86
CA ALA A 682 13.56 25.02 -5.90
C ALA A 682 12.79 25.09 -7.22
N GLU A 683 13.40 24.67 -8.32
CA GLU A 683 12.90 24.94 -9.67
C GLU A 683 11.86 23.94 -10.16
N PHE A 684 12.05 22.65 -9.84
CA PHE A 684 11.27 21.55 -10.42
C PHE A 684 10.36 20.90 -9.37
N HIS A 685 9.15 20.53 -9.78
CA HIS A 685 8.27 19.71 -8.95
C HIS A 685 8.69 18.23 -9.03
N LEU A 686 8.93 17.61 -7.87
CA LEU A 686 9.32 16.20 -7.76
C LEU A 686 8.08 15.31 -7.58
N VAL A 687 7.84 14.41 -8.54
CA VAL A 687 6.83 13.35 -8.46
C VAL A 687 7.52 12.03 -8.11
N SER A 688 7.12 11.41 -7.00
CA SER A 688 7.66 10.13 -6.52
C SER A 688 6.66 9.00 -6.79
N SER A 689 6.64 8.49 -8.02
CA SER A 689 5.69 7.46 -8.46
C SER A 689 6.13 6.04 -8.07
N HIS A 690 5.19 5.07 -8.15
CA HIS A 690 5.48 3.65 -7.98
C HIS A 690 6.50 3.18 -9.04
N PRO A 691 7.52 2.39 -8.67
CA PRO A 691 8.56 1.92 -9.58
C PRO A 691 8.08 0.78 -10.50
N THR A 692 8.74 0.63 -11.64
CA THR A 692 8.46 -0.43 -12.62
C THR A 692 9.20 -1.74 -12.35
N ASP A 693 10.22 -1.71 -11.51
CA ASP A 693 11.19 -2.78 -11.27
C ASP A 693 11.07 -3.43 -9.89
N ARG A 694 10.13 -2.97 -9.07
CA ARG A 694 10.02 -3.43 -7.69
C ARG A 694 8.64 -3.16 -7.07
N LEU A 695 8.37 -3.81 -5.95
CA LEU A 695 7.22 -3.52 -5.08
C LEU A 695 7.69 -2.58 -3.96
N HIS A 696 7.39 -1.29 -4.05
CA HIS A 696 7.90 -0.24 -3.16
C HIS A 696 9.43 -0.36 -3.02
N SER A 697 9.96 -0.81 -1.89
CA SER A 697 11.39 -1.04 -1.70
C SER A 697 11.81 -2.52 -1.79
N GLN A 698 10.87 -3.44 -1.95
CA GLN A 698 11.18 -4.85 -2.21
C GLN A 698 11.67 -5.02 -3.66
N LEU A 699 12.54 -5.97 -3.90
CA LEU A 699 13.14 -6.27 -5.20
C LEU A 699 14.21 -5.25 -5.67
N ASN A 700 14.53 -4.21 -4.88
CA ASN A 700 15.58 -3.23 -5.26
C ASN A 700 17.00 -3.84 -5.34
N ASN A 701 17.18 -5.05 -4.78
CA ASN A 701 18.43 -5.82 -4.80
C ASN A 701 18.45 -6.95 -5.86
N THR A 702 17.61 -6.84 -6.91
CA THR A 702 17.51 -7.85 -7.97
C THR A 702 18.18 -7.43 -9.28
N SER A 703 18.37 -8.39 -10.19
CA SER A 703 18.87 -8.15 -11.55
C SER A 703 18.00 -7.20 -12.36
N LEU A 704 16.68 -7.15 -12.10
CA LEU A 704 15.77 -6.24 -12.79
C LEU A 704 16.12 -4.77 -12.51
N ARG A 705 16.43 -4.44 -11.25
CA ARG A 705 16.92 -3.10 -10.89
C ARG A 705 18.22 -2.76 -11.64
N GLU A 706 19.13 -3.73 -11.74
CA GLU A 706 20.41 -3.51 -12.44
C GLU A 706 20.21 -3.19 -13.92
N HIS A 707 19.23 -3.83 -14.58
CA HIS A 707 18.90 -3.58 -15.98
C HIS A 707 18.26 -2.21 -16.24
N LEU A 708 17.48 -1.71 -15.27
CA LEU A 708 16.76 -0.42 -15.41
C LEU A 708 17.53 0.77 -14.87
N ALA A 709 18.59 0.55 -14.11
CA ALA A 709 19.42 1.61 -13.56
C ALA A 709 20.15 2.41 -14.67
N ILE A 710 20.24 3.73 -14.49
CA ILE A 710 21.02 4.63 -15.32
C ILE A 710 22.22 5.12 -14.50
N ALA A 711 23.41 5.08 -15.07
CA ALA A 711 24.65 5.37 -14.33
C ALA A 711 24.74 4.57 -13.00
N ASN A 712 24.18 3.32 -12.99
CA ASN A 712 24.06 2.44 -11.83
C ASN A 712 23.26 3.07 -10.65
N ARG A 713 22.32 3.98 -10.92
CA ARG A 713 21.46 4.68 -9.95
C ARG A 713 19.99 4.63 -10.35
N GLU A 714 19.12 5.03 -9.46
CA GLU A 714 17.71 5.24 -9.77
C GLU A 714 17.57 6.26 -10.91
N PRO A 715 16.76 5.98 -11.96
CA PRO A 715 16.51 6.95 -13.01
C PRO A 715 15.67 8.14 -12.52
N VAL A 716 16.12 9.36 -12.81
CA VAL A 716 15.30 10.57 -12.71
C VAL A 716 14.90 11.04 -14.11
N TRP A 717 13.58 11.10 -14.32
CA TRP A 717 13.05 11.60 -15.59
C TRP A 717 13.05 13.12 -15.61
N ILE A 718 13.47 13.69 -16.72
CA ILE A 718 13.51 15.14 -16.96
C ILE A 718 13.07 15.45 -18.40
N ASN A 719 12.30 16.53 -18.58
CA ASN A 719 11.90 16.98 -19.90
C ASN A 719 13.13 17.38 -20.74
N GLU A 720 13.10 17.11 -22.05
CA GLU A 720 14.23 17.35 -22.96
C GLU A 720 14.66 18.83 -23.03
N ASP A 721 13.69 19.77 -22.97
CA ASP A 721 14.00 21.21 -22.98
C ASP A 721 14.64 21.64 -21.66
N ASP A 722 14.15 21.12 -20.52
CA ASP A 722 14.70 21.41 -19.20
C ASP A 722 16.12 20.81 -19.09
N ALA A 723 16.31 19.58 -19.56
CA ALA A 723 17.63 18.94 -19.59
C ALA A 723 18.62 19.73 -20.43
N LYS A 724 18.20 20.19 -21.63
CA LYS A 724 19.01 21.06 -22.50
C LYS A 724 19.40 22.35 -21.81
N ALA A 725 18.45 23.02 -21.14
CA ALA A 725 18.70 24.26 -20.38
C ALA A 725 19.72 24.08 -19.24
N LYS A 726 19.76 22.86 -18.65
CA LYS A 726 20.69 22.50 -17.57
C LYS A 726 22.00 21.86 -18.08
N GLY A 727 22.19 21.68 -19.36
CA GLY A 727 23.35 20.99 -19.94
C GLY A 727 23.41 19.48 -19.60
N ILE A 728 22.28 18.86 -19.27
CA ILE A 728 22.14 17.45 -18.90
C ILE A 728 21.82 16.64 -20.16
N LYS A 729 22.51 15.52 -20.34
CA LYS A 729 22.29 14.54 -21.40
C LYS A 729 21.70 13.25 -20.82
N ASN A 730 20.99 12.50 -21.66
CA ASN A 730 20.52 11.17 -21.30
C ASN A 730 21.69 10.27 -20.87
N GLY A 731 21.58 9.62 -19.73
CA GLY A 731 22.63 8.77 -19.16
C GLY A 731 23.58 9.49 -18.20
N ASP A 732 23.57 10.82 -18.12
CA ASP A 732 24.43 11.54 -17.19
C ASP A 732 24.11 11.19 -15.73
N LEU A 733 25.16 11.14 -14.91
CA LEU A 733 25.01 11.14 -13.45
C LEU A 733 24.65 12.57 -13.01
N VAL A 734 23.57 12.70 -12.24
CA VAL A 734 23.06 13.98 -11.78
C VAL A 734 22.88 14.02 -10.27
N ARG A 735 23.00 15.19 -9.69
CA ARG A 735 22.61 15.48 -8.31
C ARG A 735 21.21 16.11 -8.32
N VAL A 736 20.29 15.54 -7.53
CA VAL A 736 18.98 16.14 -7.26
C VAL A 736 18.97 16.56 -5.79
N PHE A 737 18.56 17.79 -5.48
CA PHE A 737 18.71 18.34 -4.14
C PHE A 737 17.70 19.44 -3.81
N ASN A 738 17.48 19.64 -2.52
CA ASN A 738 16.74 20.75 -1.94
C ASN A 738 17.25 21.01 -0.50
N ALA A 739 16.55 21.84 0.28
CA ALA A 739 16.92 22.15 1.66
C ALA A 739 16.90 20.94 2.62
N ARG A 740 16.18 19.86 2.28
CA ARG A 740 16.05 18.65 3.10
C ARG A 740 17.17 17.63 2.88
N GLY A 741 17.75 17.61 1.69
CA GLY A 741 18.85 16.70 1.39
C GLY A 741 19.25 16.66 -0.08
N GLN A 742 20.05 15.66 -0.44
CA GLN A 742 20.62 15.49 -1.76
C GLN A 742 20.83 14.01 -2.12
N ILE A 743 20.64 13.69 -3.39
CA ILE A 743 20.79 12.34 -3.92
C ILE A 743 21.55 12.35 -5.25
N LEU A 744 22.16 11.22 -5.61
CA LEU A 744 22.60 10.93 -6.97
C LEU A 744 21.58 10.07 -7.69
N ALA A 745 21.33 10.41 -8.94
CA ALA A 745 20.42 9.70 -9.83
C ALA A 745 20.98 9.66 -11.25
N GLY A 746 20.48 8.76 -12.10
CA GLY A 746 20.81 8.73 -13.52
C GLY A 746 19.78 9.49 -14.35
N ALA A 747 20.19 10.40 -15.21
CA ALA A 747 19.28 11.21 -16.01
C ALA A 747 18.60 10.39 -17.13
N PHE A 748 17.27 10.35 -17.14
CA PHE A 748 16.45 9.86 -18.24
C PHE A 748 15.75 11.04 -18.91
N VAL A 749 16.31 11.47 -20.06
CA VAL A 749 15.79 12.63 -20.81
C VAL A 749 14.70 12.19 -21.78
N THR A 750 13.50 12.79 -21.68
CA THR A 750 12.34 12.35 -22.46
C THR A 750 11.31 13.48 -22.68
N LYS A 751 10.51 13.37 -23.75
CA LYS A 751 9.31 14.19 -24.00
C LYS A 751 8.10 13.77 -23.17
N ASN A 752 8.15 12.60 -22.56
CA ASN A 752 7.03 11.97 -21.85
C ASN A 752 6.85 12.49 -20.41
N ILE A 753 7.32 13.68 -20.11
CA ILE A 753 7.14 14.36 -18.83
C ILE A 753 6.93 15.85 -19.08
N LYS A 754 6.04 16.47 -18.31
CA LYS A 754 5.78 17.91 -18.36
C LYS A 754 7.03 18.71 -18.02
N LYS A 755 7.23 19.85 -18.66
CA LYS A 755 8.28 20.84 -18.29
C LYS A 755 8.12 21.29 -16.84
N GLY A 756 9.24 21.47 -16.14
CA GLY A 756 9.26 21.84 -14.74
C GLY A 756 8.98 20.70 -13.77
N VAL A 757 8.88 19.45 -14.27
CA VAL A 757 8.62 18.26 -13.43
C VAL A 757 9.79 17.29 -13.52
N LEU A 758 10.16 16.71 -12.38
CA LEU A 758 11.05 15.56 -12.25
C LEU A 758 10.24 14.35 -11.77
N LYS A 759 10.44 13.17 -12.38
CA LYS A 759 9.92 11.91 -11.86
C LYS A 759 11.08 11.10 -11.30
N LEU A 760 11.01 10.72 -10.04
CA LEU A 760 11.95 9.83 -9.36
C LEU A 760 11.16 8.78 -8.61
N SER A 761 11.26 7.52 -9.00
CA SER A 761 10.46 6.47 -8.38
C SER A 761 10.82 6.26 -6.91
N GLU A 762 9.80 5.97 -6.09
CA GLU A 762 9.97 5.62 -4.68
C GLU A 762 10.70 4.30 -4.50
N GLY A 763 11.21 4.04 -3.28
CA GLY A 763 11.64 2.71 -2.89
C GLY A 763 13.10 2.36 -3.18
N ALA A 764 13.87 3.20 -3.87
CA ALA A 764 15.31 3.00 -3.97
C ALA A 764 15.95 3.05 -2.58
N TRP A 765 16.80 2.06 -2.28
CA TRP A 765 17.39 1.93 -0.94
C TRP A 765 18.32 3.09 -0.61
N TYR A 766 18.12 3.65 0.59
CA TYR A 766 18.96 4.74 1.11
C TYR A 766 20.40 4.25 1.32
N ASP A 767 21.35 4.88 0.65
CA ASP A 767 22.79 4.56 0.67
C ASP A 767 23.60 5.85 0.95
N PRO A 768 23.82 6.22 2.22
CA PRO A 768 24.52 7.43 2.58
C PRO A 768 26.00 7.40 2.17
N LEU A 769 26.54 8.51 1.68
CA LEU A 769 27.99 8.67 1.43
C LEU A 769 28.77 8.58 2.74
N ASN A 770 28.30 9.29 3.75
CA ASN A 770 28.85 9.25 5.11
C ASN A 770 27.72 9.21 6.14
N SER A 771 27.49 8.04 6.75
CA SER A 771 26.43 7.83 7.73
C SER A 771 26.61 8.59 9.06
N SER A 772 27.75 9.25 9.27
CA SER A 772 27.99 10.12 10.43
C SER A 772 27.56 11.58 10.21
N GLU A 773 27.33 11.98 8.98
CA GLU A 773 26.96 13.35 8.62
C GLU A 773 25.46 13.50 8.46
N GLU A 774 24.93 14.60 8.98
CA GLU A 774 23.56 15.03 8.68
C GLU A 774 23.48 15.53 7.23
N ASN A 775 22.35 15.24 6.58
CA ASN A 775 22.09 15.63 5.18
C ASN A 775 23.16 15.13 4.18
N THR A 776 23.82 14.04 4.51
CA THR A 776 24.83 13.43 3.62
C THR A 776 24.20 13.04 2.27
N LEU A 777 25.02 13.02 1.23
CA LEU A 777 24.60 12.61 -0.10
C LEU A 777 24.13 11.13 -0.10
N CYS A 778 22.90 10.87 -0.56
CA CYS A 778 22.44 9.51 -0.83
C CYS A 778 22.92 9.08 -2.22
N LYS A 779 23.67 7.98 -2.28
CA LYS A 779 24.33 7.52 -3.51
C LYS A 779 23.38 6.81 -4.48
N ASN A 780 22.21 6.29 -4.03
CA ASN A 780 21.38 5.36 -4.80
C ASN A 780 20.02 5.94 -5.27
N GLY A 781 19.75 7.22 -5.04
CA GLY A 781 18.53 7.84 -5.56
C GLY A 781 17.28 7.64 -4.70
N SER A 782 17.40 7.54 -3.38
CA SER A 782 16.23 7.42 -2.49
C SER A 782 15.41 8.70 -2.46
N ALA A 783 14.21 8.67 -3.03
CA ALA A 783 13.36 9.84 -3.26
C ALA A 783 12.97 10.56 -1.96
N ASN A 784 12.74 9.82 -0.87
CA ASN A 784 12.30 10.39 0.40
C ASN A 784 13.36 11.25 1.14
N VAL A 785 14.59 11.28 0.67
CA VAL A 785 15.59 12.27 1.10
C VAL A 785 15.15 13.70 0.74
N LEU A 786 14.29 13.84 -0.27
CA LEU A 786 13.86 15.13 -0.85
C LEU A 786 12.41 15.49 -0.52
N THR A 787 11.59 14.54 -0.03
CA THR A 787 10.16 14.76 0.22
C THR A 787 9.92 15.47 1.56
N ILE A 788 8.68 15.96 1.77
CA ILE A 788 8.29 16.74 2.94
C ILE A 788 7.56 15.86 3.94
N ASP A 789 7.94 15.94 5.21
CA ASP A 789 7.26 15.25 6.31
C ASP A 789 6.43 16.23 7.16
N ILE A 790 5.27 16.63 6.61
CA ILE A 790 4.18 17.31 7.31
C ILE A 790 2.85 16.60 7.00
N PRO A 791 1.78 16.85 7.75
CA PRO A 791 0.47 16.24 7.48
C PRO A 791 -0.17 16.78 6.19
N THR A 792 -1.07 15.98 5.59
CA THR A 792 -1.99 16.45 4.53
C THR A 792 -2.89 17.57 5.04
N SER A 793 -3.53 17.36 6.16
CA SER A 793 -4.34 18.29 6.94
C SER A 793 -4.53 17.78 8.37
N LYS A 794 -5.22 18.54 9.23
CA LYS A 794 -5.66 18.11 10.57
C LYS A 794 -6.68 16.97 10.53
N LEU A 795 -7.41 16.80 9.40
CA LEU A 795 -8.37 15.72 9.27
C LEU A 795 -7.68 14.36 9.24
N ALA A 796 -6.79 14.13 8.27
CA ALA A 796 -6.24 12.80 8.01
C ALA A 796 -4.82 12.59 8.55
N ASN A 797 -4.00 13.62 8.62
CA ASN A 797 -2.57 13.52 8.95
C ASN A 797 -1.80 12.55 8.04
N GLY A 798 -2.22 12.40 6.79
CA GLY A 798 -1.57 11.56 5.79
C GLY A 798 -0.19 12.09 5.34
N ASN A 799 0.46 11.34 4.45
CA ASN A 799 1.73 11.76 3.86
C ASN A 799 1.55 12.69 2.66
N ILE A 800 2.54 13.53 2.40
CA ILE A 800 2.56 14.45 1.26
C ILE A 800 3.75 14.21 0.31
N ALA A 801 4.06 12.94 0.05
CA ALA A 801 5.22 12.53 -0.74
C ALA A 801 5.28 13.11 -2.16
N HIS A 802 4.15 13.56 -2.72
CA HIS A 802 4.05 14.20 -4.03
C HIS A 802 4.07 15.75 -3.97
N THR A 803 4.34 16.34 -2.81
CA THR A 803 4.44 17.80 -2.65
C THR A 803 5.87 18.18 -2.28
N ALA A 804 6.74 18.28 -3.25
CA ALA A 804 8.12 18.71 -3.02
C ALA A 804 8.69 19.39 -4.25
N LEU A 805 9.48 20.44 -4.05
CA LEU A 805 10.32 21.03 -5.08
C LEU A 805 11.77 20.60 -4.90
N ALA A 806 12.50 20.43 -6.01
CA ALA A 806 13.91 20.07 -6.04
C ALA A 806 14.65 20.79 -7.18
N ASN A 807 15.94 20.91 -7.05
CA ASN A 807 16.85 21.31 -8.10
C ASN A 807 17.57 20.10 -8.68
N ILE A 808 18.04 20.22 -9.92
CA ILE A 808 18.84 19.19 -10.57
C ILE A 808 20.04 19.84 -11.28
N GLU A 809 21.18 19.17 -11.20
CA GLU A 809 22.40 19.58 -11.92
C GLU A 809 23.22 18.36 -12.34
N LYS A 810 24.07 18.51 -13.33
CA LYS A 810 25.04 17.49 -13.69
C LYS A 810 26.04 17.30 -12.55
N TYR A 811 26.30 16.05 -12.13
CA TYR A 811 27.28 15.74 -11.11
C TYR A 811 28.68 15.69 -11.73
N SER A 812 29.58 16.54 -11.23
CA SER A 812 30.95 16.70 -11.75
C SER A 812 32.01 15.90 -10.97
N GLY A 813 31.63 15.30 -9.81
CA GLY A 813 32.52 14.51 -8.98
C GLY A 813 32.72 13.08 -9.48
N GLU A 814 33.67 12.36 -8.90
CA GLU A 814 33.80 10.92 -9.07
C GLU A 814 32.56 10.21 -8.53
N ALA A 815 32.02 9.27 -9.30
CA ALA A 815 30.83 8.51 -8.94
C ALA A 815 31.15 7.55 -7.76
N PRO A 816 30.57 7.79 -6.54
CA PRO A 816 30.89 6.92 -5.41
C PRO A 816 30.27 5.53 -5.58
N ASP A 817 30.97 4.50 -5.15
CA ASP A 817 30.47 3.13 -5.17
C ASP A 817 29.23 2.94 -4.30
N LEU A 818 28.25 2.13 -4.79
CA LEU A 818 27.13 1.69 -4.00
C LEU A 818 27.58 0.67 -2.95
N THR A 819 27.13 0.87 -1.71
CA THR A 819 27.44 -0.01 -0.59
C THR A 819 26.22 -0.74 -0.04
N ILE A 820 25.03 -0.27 -0.41
CA ILE A 820 23.77 -0.76 0.19
C ILE A 820 23.44 -2.22 -0.20
N PHE A 821 23.94 -2.73 -1.32
CA PHE A 821 23.72 -4.10 -1.79
C PHE A 821 24.83 -5.09 -1.36
N LYS A 822 25.70 -4.67 -0.44
CA LYS A 822 26.76 -5.50 0.13
C LYS A 822 26.45 -5.81 1.59
N HIS A 823 26.99 -6.89 2.15
CA HIS A 823 26.91 -7.15 3.58
C HIS A 823 27.52 -5.95 4.35
N PRO A 824 26.89 -5.42 5.41
CA PRO A 824 27.40 -4.23 6.13
C PRO A 824 28.73 -4.50 6.85
N ASP A 825 28.99 -5.74 7.24
CA ASP A 825 30.25 -6.17 7.82
C ASP A 825 30.66 -7.52 7.17
N PRO A 826 31.45 -7.49 6.08
CA PRO A 826 31.83 -8.73 5.36
C PRO A 826 32.64 -9.73 6.19
N LYS A 827 33.13 -9.32 7.35
CA LYS A 827 33.93 -10.16 8.24
C LYS A 827 33.12 -10.71 9.44
N ALA A 828 31.85 -10.33 9.57
CA ALA A 828 30.97 -10.80 10.63
C ALA A 828 30.35 -12.18 10.36
#